data_ddfec65d2d1ca0b82cdb4a89a3d33440
#
_entry.id   ddfec65d2d1ca0b82cdb4a89a3d33440
#
_cell.length_a   1.000
_cell.length_b   1.000
_cell.length_c   1.000
_cell.angle_alpha   90.00
_cell.angle_beta   90.00
_cell.angle_gamma   90.00
#
_symmetry.space_group_name_H-M   'P 1'
#
loop_
_entity.id
_entity.type
_entity.pdbx_description
1 polymer ?
#
loop_
_entity_poly.entity_id
_entity_poly.type
_entity_poly.pdbx_seq_one_letter_code
_entity_poly.pdbx_strand_id
1 'polypeptide(L)'
;MGDRAVQIIASVVCVAALAVAGLLQPRLTEMASEQYLLVAAMPAATSPATPPAADAADAAGAVAPRVERRVPIASIRAMETVKGVLAGDPLSFKYLGDIRSYDGRIGDDVTITFETPRGAETISAVIKGRGGYGLRYTDEAEAGAPPMVVLGTALGALRGLLVDYLWIKVTLQKEKGLLYEVMADANLITALQPRFPEVWSFHGHNMAYNISVMTNTPEERWAWVNAGISLVRDRGIRYNPNSLLLCKELAFWFSHKIDGVADDAHLTYKRQFAREWQYLLGVPPQDLEQRRAWIKSIADAPDTLEGVYGKIPEVRPLVTELENRLAALPPRYGFAPDKRFMMLVGEWIARQNSAYARFLGLRAMSEEAATLVGILDSTLGDPARRREAEALLAFMRKRVLIDSYNMDPSLMSKYTAETGPLDWRHPAAHALYWARRGTEYGDHRVVDDNDVYKKINNDRIEIQAMQALARSGLIQYDPFSGDNVTRLNDPRWIKVIDAYFEKLYTKHYNVRGAGGDTFTNFHENFMKQAVRELYRTGDVAAAQEILDKLNRLYGEGSFNANVTYNMPIDQFVRGVTYGEYEMQPEVARSDVYSVLERGFREGLLLDDEKVLEEALKYARGLTQYFREARYNDFVNKFGEGRMKDLLGELDESIPAVLTKVLLDTSQPLLDRLIIFRKAPEDLRAIVYDRVRPALEMEFQRSRLASSNLVFANLAPEPAGIEEVRKAQAAAAKRKAEEREEANRAEAERK
;
A
#
# COMPACT_ATOMS: atom_id res chain seq x y z
N MET A 1 2.80 63.64 -19.87
CA MET A 1 3.30 63.13 -18.57
C MET A 1 4.60 62.39 -18.84
N GLY A 2 5.69 62.77 -18.20
CA GLY A 2 6.98 62.12 -18.44
C GLY A 2 6.99 60.71 -17.85
N ASP A 3 7.78 59.80 -18.42
CA ASP A 3 7.86 58.37 -18.03
C ASP A 3 8.04 58.14 -16.52
N ARG A 4 8.72 59.07 -15.84
CA ARG A 4 8.85 59.01 -14.37
C ARG A 4 7.53 59.23 -13.63
N ALA A 5 6.64 60.07 -14.11
CA ALA A 5 5.33 60.29 -13.50
C ALA A 5 4.42 59.10 -13.69
N VAL A 6 4.48 58.40 -14.85
CA VAL A 6 3.76 57.16 -15.13
C VAL A 6 4.27 56.06 -14.23
N GLN A 7 5.58 55.93 -14.03
CA GLN A 7 6.18 54.94 -13.14
C GLN A 7 5.80 55.16 -11.68
N ILE A 8 5.79 56.42 -11.20
CA ILE A 8 5.36 56.74 -9.83
C ILE A 8 3.88 56.42 -9.63
N ILE A 9 3.00 56.75 -10.58
CA ILE A 9 1.57 56.46 -10.50
C ILE A 9 1.35 54.97 -10.52
N ALA A 10 2.02 54.22 -11.43
CA ALA A 10 1.94 52.78 -11.47
C ALA A 10 2.39 52.13 -10.15
N SER A 11 3.48 52.62 -9.56
CA SER A 11 3.98 52.13 -8.27
C SER A 11 2.99 52.38 -7.14
N VAL A 12 2.39 53.59 -7.08
CA VAL A 12 1.37 53.94 -6.08
C VAL A 12 0.10 53.10 -6.25
N VAL A 13 -0.35 52.87 -7.48
CA VAL A 13 -1.49 51.98 -7.77
C VAL A 13 -1.19 50.53 -7.37
N CYS A 14 0.02 50.02 -7.65
CA CYS A 14 0.43 48.70 -7.20
C CYS A 14 0.44 48.56 -5.69
N VAL A 15 1.01 49.55 -4.97
CA VAL A 15 1.04 49.56 -3.50
C VAL A 15 -0.37 49.65 -2.91
N ALA A 16 -1.23 50.49 -3.49
CA ALA A 16 -2.63 50.58 -3.08
C ALA A 16 -3.40 49.29 -3.34
N ALA A 17 -3.20 48.64 -4.50
CA ALA A 17 -3.82 47.34 -4.83
C ALA A 17 -3.34 46.23 -3.87
N LEU A 18 -2.04 46.22 -3.52
CA LEU A 18 -1.47 45.29 -2.54
C LEU A 18 -2.02 45.51 -1.13
N ALA A 19 -2.21 46.77 -0.73
CA ALA A 19 -2.82 47.11 0.56
C ALA A 19 -4.28 46.66 0.64
N VAL A 20 -5.06 46.85 -0.44
CA VAL A 20 -6.46 46.38 -0.55
C VAL A 20 -6.50 44.86 -0.54
N ALA A 21 -5.63 44.18 -1.28
CA ALA A 21 -5.52 42.73 -1.27
C ALA A 21 -5.18 42.20 0.12
N GLY A 22 -4.24 42.86 0.83
CA GLY A 22 -3.89 42.54 2.22
C GLY A 22 -5.04 42.68 3.20
N LEU A 23 -5.89 43.71 3.02
CA LEU A 23 -7.08 43.92 3.83
C LEU A 23 -8.21 42.89 3.52
N LEU A 24 -8.29 42.39 2.28
CA LEU A 24 -9.27 41.43 1.87
C LEU A 24 -8.82 39.98 2.18
N GLN A 25 -7.52 39.74 2.29
CA GLN A 25 -6.97 38.40 2.52
C GLN A 25 -7.52 37.71 3.77
N PRO A 26 -7.66 38.36 4.95
CA PRO A 26 -8.25 37.70 6.11
C PRO A 26 -9.68 37.18 5.83
N ARG A 27 -10.48 37.95 5.10
CA ARG A 27 -11.86 37.53 4.71
C ARG A 27 -11.85 36.39 3.69
N LEU A 28 -10.96 36.45 2.70
CA LEU A 28 -10.81 35.35 1.71
C LEU A 28 -10.27 34.10 2.37
N THR A 29 -9.33 34.24 3.30
CA THR A 29 -8.76 33.15 4.08
C THR A 29 -9.84 32.56 5.01
N GLU A 30 -10.64 33.40 5.65
CA GLU A 30 -11.77 32.97 6.46
C GLU A 30 -12.80 32.20 5.62
N MET A 31 -13.17 32.68 4.44
CA MET A 31 -14.05 32.00 3.51
C MET A 31 -13.46 30.66 3.01
N ALA A 32 -12.17 30.61 2.76
CA ALA A 32 -11.49 29.38 2.33
C ALA A 32 -11.27 28.38 3.49
N SER A 33 -11.15 28.86 4.73
CA SER A 33 -10.96 28.04 5.92
C SER A 33 -12.23 27.33 6.39
N GLU A 34 -13.38 27.82 5.98
CA GLU A 34 -14.70 27.39 6.47
C GLU A 34 -15.18 26.04 5.92
N GLN A 35 -14.30 25.18 5.45
CA GLN A 35 -14.70 23.86 4.92
C GLN A 35 -14.78 22.78 6.02
N TYR A 36 -15.47 23.01 7.11
CA TYR A 36 -15.87 21.96 8.02
C TYR A 36 -17.15 21.27 7.48
N LEU A 37 -17.21 19.95 7.68
CA LEU A 37 -18.44 19.20 7.40
C LEU A 37 -19.23 19.02 8.68
N LEU A 38 -20.45 19.49 8.65
CA LEU A 38 -21.42 19.18 9.66
C LEU A 38 -22.16 17.91 9.23
N VAL A 39 -22.05 16.85 10.00
CA VAL A 39 -22.82 15.62 9.76
C VAL A 39 -24.00 15.64 10.72
N ALA A 40 -25.16 15.94 10.18
CA ALA A 40 -26.41 15.84 10.91
C ALA A 40 -26.86 14.38 10.95
N ALA A 41 -27.05 13.83 12.15
CA ALA A 41 -27.71 12.55 12.34
C ALA A 41 -29.22 12.81 12.30
N MET A 42 -29.88 12.42 11.21
CA MET A 42 -31.34 12.55 11.11
C MET A 42 -31.99 11.19 11.40
N PRO A 43 -33.14 11.17 12.12
CA PRO A 43 -33.91 9.95 12.26
C PRO A 43 -34.32 9.44 10.88
N ALA A 44 -34.23 8.11 10.67
CA ALA A 44 -34.75 7.51 9.45
C ALA A 44 -36.21 7.90 9.26
N ALA A 45 -36.57 8.40 8.09
CA ALA A 45 -37.95 8.67 7.77
C ALA A 45 -38.77 7.37 7.94
N THR A 46 -39.74 7.39 8.80
CA THR A 46 -40.73 6.33 8.90
C THR A 46 -41.44 6.20 7.56
N SER A 47 -41.35 5.04 6.94
CA SER A 47 -42.20 4.70 5.79
C SER A 47 -43.66 5.00 6.11
N PRO A 48 -44.48 5.44 5.14
CA PRO A 48 -45.87 5.72 5.36
C PRO A 48 -46.52 4.49 6.00
N ALA A 49 -47.18 4.73 7.12
CA ALA A 49 -47.79 3.73 7.97
C ALA A 49 -48.71 2.81 7.17
N THR A 50 -48.42 1.56 7.13
CA THR A 50 -49.39 0.48 6.94
C THR A 50 -50.31 0.51 8.18
N PRO A 51 -51.62 0.36 8.06
CA PRO A 51 -52.53 0.43 9.22
C PRO A 51 -52.19 -0.68 10.22
N PRO A 52 -52.40 -0.44 11.53
CA PRO A 52 -51.90 -1.28 12.59
C PRO A 52 -52.59 -2.64 12.59
N ALA A 53 -51.81 -3.69 12.44
CA ALA A 53 -52.15 -5.00 12.94
C ALA A 53 -51.80 -5.01 14.42
N ALA A 54 -52.79 -5.26 15.26
CA ALA A 54 -52.63 -5.40 16.69
C ALA A 54 -51.69 -6.60 17.01
N ASP A 55 -51.03 -6.48 18.16
CA ASP A 55 -50.23 -7.47 18.86
C ASP A 55 -48.79 -7.64 18.41
N ALA A 56 -47.90 -6.86 19.02
CA ALA A 56 -46.61 -7.32 19.53
C ALA A 56 -46.00 -6.28 20.49
N ALA A 57 -46.35 -6.38 21.75
CA ALA A 57 -45.53 -5.87 22.83
C ALA A 57 -44.29 -6.76 22.91
N ASP A 58 -43.13 -6.14 23.05
CA ASP A 58 -41.76 -6.65 23.25
C ASP A 58 -40.80 -6.62 22.04
N ALA A 59 -40.35 -5.40 21.72
CA ALA A 59 -39.02 -5.18 21.13
C ALA A 59 -38.55 -3.75 21.49
N ALA A 60 -38.30 -3.52 22.76
CA ALA A 60 -37.52 -2.36 23.18
C ALA A 60 -36.02 -2.63 22.84
N GLY A 61 -35.47 -1.95 21.85
CA GLY A 61 -34.02 -1.99 21.58
C GLY A 61 -33.56 -1.77 20.16
N ALA A 62 -34.42 -1.71 19.17
CA ALA A 62 -33.94 -1.41 17.80
C ALA A 62 -33.79 0.11 17.64
N VAL A 63 -32.56 0.59 17.77
CA VAL A 63 -32.17 1.95 17.34
C VAL A 63 -32.44 2.03 15.84
N ALA A 64 -33.38 2.87 15.43
CA ALA A 64 -33.66 3.12 14.02
C ALA A 64 -32.37 3.56 13.30
N PRO A 65 -32.10 3.08 12.06
CA PRO A 65 -30.93 3.46 11.33
C PRO A 65 -30.89 4.98 11.12
N ARG A 66 -29.84 5.64 11.62
CA ARG A 66 -29.64 7.07 11.47
C ARG A 66 -29.14 7.37 10.08
N VAL A 67 -29.83 8.20 9.33
CA VAL A 67 -29.36 8.71 8.03
C VAL A 67 -28.40 9.87 8.29
N GLU A 68 -27.12 9.66 7.98
CA GLU A 68 -26.11 10.72 8.07
C GLU A 68 -26.23 11.66 6.87
N ARG A 69 -26.39 12.94 7.13
CA ARG A 69 -26.38 13.98 6.10
C ARG A 69 -25.21 14.92 6.28
N ARG A 70 -24.48 15.18 5.20
CA ARG A 70 -23.31 16.05 5.21
C ARG A 70 -23.70 17.42 4.66
N VAL A 71 -23.49 18.46 5.46
CA VAL A 71 -23.74 19.85 5.07
C VAL A 71 -22.46 20.65 5.31
N PRO A 72 -21.91 21.36 4.30
CA PRO A 72 -20.75 22.21 4.49
C PRO A 72 -21.06 23.34 5.48
N ILE A 73 -20.20 23.58 6.46
CA ILE A 73 -20.39 24.65 7.47
C ILE A 73 -20.45 26.02 6.81
N ALA A 74 -19.61 26.27 5.79
CA ALA A 74 -19.62 27.53 5.03
C ALA A 74 -21.00 27.81 4.42
N SER A 75 -21.70 26.78 3.94
CA SER A 75 -23.07 26.93 3.42
C SER A 75 -24.07 27.32 4.50
N ILE A 76 -23.90 26.82 5.72
CA ILE A 76 -24.76 27.14 6.85
C ILE A 76 -24.52 28.58 7.31
N ARG A 77 -23.29 29.06 7.30
CA ARG A 77 -22.96 30.44 7.69
C ARG A 77 -23.42 31.50 6.69
N ALA A 78 -23.36 31.17 5.41
CA ALA A 78 -23.73 32.10 4.34
C ALA A 78 -25.23 32.21 4.13
N MET A 79 -26.02 31.27 4.65
CA MET A 79 -27.45 31.18 4.42
C MET A 79 -28.21 31.07 5.74
N GLU A 80 -29.27 31.89 5.92
CA GLU A 80 -30.18 31.74 7.04
C GLU A 80 -31.00 30.43 6.95
N THR A 81 -31.21 29.95 5.73
CA THR A 81 -31.98 28.74 5.45
C THR A 81 -31.23 27.87 4.46
N VAL A 82 -31.00 26.60 4.79
CA VAL A 82 -30.41 25.61 3.93
C VAL A 82 -31.47 24.61 3.46
N LYS A 83 -31.51 24.35 2.14
CA LYS A 83 -32.40 23.34 1.58
C LYS A 83 -31.74 21.96 1.59
N GLY A 84 -32.46 20.98 2.05
CA GLY A 84 -31.97 19.59 2.07
C GLY A 84 -33.08 18.63 1.64
N VAL A 85 -32.70 17.38 1.37
CA VAL A 85 -33.63 16.30 1.05
C VAL A 85 -33.55 15.24 2.14
N LEU A 86 -34.66 14.90 2.74
CA LEU A 86 -34.81 13.85 3.72
C LEU A 86 -35.78 12.81 3.16
N ALA A 87 -35.34 11.59 2.95
CA ALA A 87 -36.19 10.52 2.45
C ALA A 87 -37.03 10.90 1.21
N GLY A 88 -36.45 11.68 0.28
CA GLY A 88 -37.13 12.11 -0.94
C GLY A 88 -37.85 13.45 -0.89
N ASP A 89 -38.12 14.00 0.30
CA ASP A 89 -38.78 15.30 0.44
C ASP A 89 -37.76 16.45 0.61
N PRO A 90 -37.85 17.55 -0.13
CA PRO A 90 -37.05 18.73 0.09
C PRO A 90 -37.41 19.38 1.43
N LEU A 91 -36.42 19.58 2.29
CA LEU A 91 -36.58 20.26 3.57
C LEU A 91 -35.82 21.59 3.56
N SER A 92 -36.44 22.61 4.17
CA SER A 92 -35.74 23.86 4.52
C SER A 92 -35.49 23.86 6.01
N PHE A 93 -34.27 24.18 6.41
CA PHE A 93 -33.88 24.29 7.81
C PHE A 93 -33.10 25.58 8.06
N LYS A 94 -33.30 26.14 9.25
CA LYS A 94 -32.65 27.36 9.70
C LYS A 94 -31.63 27.03 10.78
N TYR A 95 -30.45 27.59 10.67
CA TYR A 95 -29.43 27.51 11.70
C TYR A 95 -29.70 28.60 12.77
N LEU A 96 -29.86 28.24 14.03
CA LEU A 96 -30.13 29.14 15.12
C LEU A 96 -28.95 29.50 16.01
N GLY A 97 -27.75 28.94 15.73
CA GLY A 97 -26.55 29.20 16.49
C GLY A 97 -25.45 29.83 15.65
N ASP A 98 -24.49 30.47 16.29
CA ASP A 98 -23.29 30.98 15.63
C ASP A 98 -22.15 29.97 15.71
N ILE A 99 -21.93 29.22 14.62
CA ILE A 99 -20.83 28.27 14.52
C ILE A 99 -19.45 28.96 14.50
N ARG A 100 -19.40 30.28 14.20
CA ARG A 100 -18.13 31.02 14.16
C ARG A 100 -17.47 31.15 15.54
N SER A 101 -18.27 31.13 16.60
CA SER A 101 -17.78 31.16 17.97
C SER A 101 -17.38 29.79 18.50
N TYR A 102 -17.64 28.73 17.71
CA TYR A 102 -17.39 27.36 18.12
C TYR A 102 -15.95 26.99 17.83
N ASP A 103 -15.10 27.08 18.85
CA ASP A 103 -13.72 26.54 18.83
C ASP A 103 -13.76 25.00 19.02
N GLY A 104 -14.60 24.37 18.17
CA GLY A 104 -14.98 22.98 18.32
C GLY A 104 -13.87 22.04 17.93
N ARG A 105 -13.68 21.03 18.78
CA ARG A 105 -12.89 19.86 18.43
C ARG A 105 -13.69 18.99 17.49
N ILE A 106 -13.00 18.33 16.58
CA ILE A 106 -13.61 17.30 15.74
C ILE A 106 -14.22 16.23 16.65
N GLY A 107 -15.49 15.90 16.40
CA GLY A 107 -16.26 14.97 17.22
C GLY A 107 -17.21 15.64 18.22
N ASP A 108 -17.16 16.96 18.34
CA ASP A 108 -18.07 17.66 19.24
C ASP A 108 -19.51 17.68 18.69
N ASP A 109 -20.48 17.48 19.58
CA ASP A 109 -21.90 17.52 19.26
C ASP A 109 -22.38 18.96 19.13
N VAL A 110 -23.08 19.24 18.05
CA VAL A 110 -23.73 20.54 17.78
C VAL A 110 -25.22 20.31 17.60
N THR A 111 -26.03 21.15 18.22
CA THR A 111 -27.50 21.11 18.07
C THR A 111 -27.95 22.07 16.96
N ILE A 112 -28.62 21.57 15.96
CA ILE A 112 -29.16 22.36 14.86
C ILE A 112 -30.69 22.26 14.84
N THR A 113 -31.33 23.39 14.70
CA THR A 113 -32.78 23.45 14.53
C THR A 113 -33.15 23.72 13.08
N PHE A 114 -34.01 22.90 12.52
CA PHE A 114 -34.50 23.01 11.16
C PHE A 114 -35.95 23.51 11.19
N GLU A 115 -36.29 24.44 10.29
CA GLU A 115 -37.68 24.75 9.99
C GLU A 115 -38.17 23.84 8.88
N THR A 116 -39.12 22.99 9.20
CA THR A 116 -39.79 22.11 8.24
C THR A 116 -41.24 22.55 8.03
N PRO A 117 -41.91 22.08 6.97
CA PRO A 117 -43.36 22.32 6.82
C PRO A 117 -44.22 21.80 8.00
N ARG A 118 -43.65 20.97 8.88
CA ARG A 118 -44.27 20.38 10.06
C ARG A 118 -43.93 21.11 11.37
N GLY A 119 -43.10 22.17 11.30
CA GLY A 119 -42.60 22.91 12.45
C GLY A 119 -41.07 22.81 12.61
N ALA A 120 -40.58 23.41 13.69
CA ALA A 120 -39.13 23.39 13.99
C ALA A 120 -38.73 22.04 14.57
N GLU A 121 -37.78 21.36 13.92
CA GLU A 121 -37.19 20.11 14.39
C GLU A 121 -35.74 20.34 14.78
N THR A 122 -35.36 19.80 15.94
CA THR A 122 -33.98 19.90 16.46
C THR A 122 -33.24 18.58 16.26
N ILE A 123 -32.07 18.64 15.69
CA ILE A 123 -31.21 17.48 15.52
C ILE A 123 -29.84 17.71 16.15
N SER A 124 -29.26 16.65 16.64
CA SER A 124 -27.85 16.63 17.02
C SER A 124 -26.99 16.36 15.79
N ALA A 125 -25.94 17.14 15.63
CA ALA A 125 -24.98 16.97 14.59
C ALA A 125 -23.57 16.86 15.18
N VAL A 126 -22.71 16.12 14.52
CA VAL A 126 -21.31 15.97 14.93
C VAL A 126 -20.42 16.73 13.96
N ILE A 127 -19.53 17.57 14.48
CA ILE A 127 -18.51 18.21 13.65
C ILE A 127 -17.51 17.15 13.25
N LYS A 128 -17.59 16.70 12.00
CA LYS A 128 -16.55 15.87 11.40
C LYS A 128 -15.58 16.78 10.68
N GLY A 129 -14.42 16.96 11.28
CA GLY A 129 -13.30 17.55 10.60
C GLY A 129 -12.75 16.61 9.54
N ARG A 130 -11.98 17.17 8.67
CA ARG A 130 -11.35 16.46 7.58
C ARG A 130 -10.27 15.52 8.10
N GLY A 131 -10.55 14.22 8.09
CA GLY A 131 -9.59 13.19 8.44
C GLY A 131 -9.20 13.10 9.91
N GLY A 132 -10.04 13.54 10.84
CA GLY A 132 -9.76 13.44 12.27
C GLY A 132 -8.66 14.38 12.78
N TYR A 133 -8.04 15.15 11.90
CA TYR A 133 -7.02 16.15 12.25
C TYR A 133 -7.69 17.51 12.41
N GLY A 134 -7.64 18.07 13.62
CA GLY A 134 -8.11 19.43 13.91
C GLY A 134 -7.40 20.44 13.01
N LEU A 135 -8.06 20.91 11.99
CA LEU A 135 -7.56 21.99 11.17
C LEU A 135 -7.86 23.29 11.89
N ARG A 136 -6.96 23.70 12.77
CA ARG A 136 -6.86 25.14 13.06
C ARG A 136 -6.26 25.79 11.83
N TYR A 137 -7.02 26.68 11.22
CA TYR A 137 -6.51 27.53 10.18
C TYR A 137 -5.69 28.65 10.83
N THR A 138 -4.50 28.33 11.26
CA THR A 138 -3.50 29.31 11.57
C THR A 138 -2.61 29.44 10.33
N ASP A 139 -2.45 30.65 9.84
CA ASP A 139 -1.44 31.01 8.83
C ASP A 139 -0.02 30.91 9.43
N GLU A 140 0.18 30.03 10.40
CA GLU A 140 1.46 29.81 11.02
C GLU A 140 2.41 29.15 10.02
N ALA A 141 3.58 29.74 9.87
CA ALA A 141 4.68 29.11 9.17
C ALA A 141 5.01 27.78 9.84
N GLU A 142 5.41 26.79 9.05
CA GLU A 142 5.84 25.48 9.58
C GLU A 142 6.90 25.68 10.67
N ALA A 143 6.80 24.94 11.78
CA ALA A 143 7.76 25.00 12.86
C ALA A 143 9.18 24.71 12.33
N GLY A 144 10.12 25.64 12.57
CA GLY A 144 11.47 25.54 12.02
C GLY A 144 11.63 26.10 10.60
N ALA A 145 10.61 26.77 10.05
CA ALA A 145 10.69 27.39 8.73
C ALA A 145 11.78 28.45 8.66
N PRO A 146 12.45 28.62 7.50
CA PRO A 146 13.45 29.67 7.30
C PRO A 146 12.92 31.09 7.61
N PRO A 147 13.73 32.03 8.07
CA PRO A 147 13.30 33.40 8.41
C PRO A 147 12.53 34.09 7.28
N MET A 148 12.86 33.82 6.03
CA MET A 148 12.16 34.36 4.85
C MET A 148 10.72 33.91 4.78
N VAL A 149 10.42 32.67 5.21
CA VAL A 149 9.05 32.13 5.25
C VAL A 149 8.24 32.80 6.35
N VAL A 150 8.85 32.99 7.54
CA VAL A 150 8.23 33.72 8.65
C VAL A 150 7.93 35.17 8.24
N LEU A 151 8.87 35.82 7.57
CA LEU A 151 8.66 37.17 7.03
C LEU A 151 7.58 37.19 5.95
N GLY A 152 7.57 36.20 5.04
CA GLY A 152 6.56 36.07 3.98
C GLY A 152 5.15 35.87 4.53
N THR A 153 5.00 35.06 5.60
CA THR A 153 3.72 34.89 6.29
C THR A 153 3.27 36.21 7.00
N ALA A 154 4.19 36.92 7.58
CA ALA A 154 3.90 38.22 8.22
C ALA A 154 3.50 39.31 7.21
N LEU A 155 3.97 39.22 5.97
CA LEU A 155 3.69 40.20 4.90
C LEU A 155 2.36 39.95 4.16
N GLY A 156 1.57 38.95 4.55
CA GLY A 156 0.21 38.72 4.03
C GLY A 156 0.13 38.60 2.50
N ALA A 157 -0.38 39.64 1.81
CA ALA A 157 -0.56 39.62 0.35
C ALA A 157 0.74 39.46 -0.45
N LEU A 158 1.88 39.92 0.06
CA LEU A 158 3.18 39.77 -0.59
C LEU A 158 3.65 38.32 -0.66
N ARG A 159 3.12 37.44 0.21
CA ARG A 159 3.37 35.99 0.16
C ARG A 159 2.97 35.38 -1.17
N GLY A 160 1.81 35.78 -1.71
CA GLY A 160 1.34 35.30 -3.01
C GLY A 160 2.32 35.65 -4.14
N LEU A 161 2.74 36.89 -4.21
CA LEU A 161 3.71 37.35 -5.21
C LEU A 161 5.06 36.62 -5.11
N LEU A 162 5.53 36.36 -3.90
CA LEU A 162 6.76 35.60 -3.69
C LEU A 162 6.61 34.16 -4.17
N VAL A 163 5.47 33.53 -3.90
CA VAL A 163 5.17 32.17 -4.36
C VAL A 163 5.08 32.13 -5.88
N ASP A 164 4.41 33.10 -6.52
CA ASP A 164 4.32 33.19 -7.98
C ASP A 164 5.71 33.35 -8.62
N TYR A 165 6.54 34.19 -8.05
CA TYR A 165 7.93 34.35 -8.49
C TYR A 165 8.73 33.05 -8.35
N LEU A 166 8.64 32.38 -7.20
CA LEU A 166 9.32 31.12 -6.95
C LEU A 166 8.79 30.01 -7.90
N TRP A 167 7.50 30.01 -8.21
CA TRP A 167 6.91 29.06 -9.14
C TRP A 167 7.45 29.23 -10.56
N ILE A 168 7.51 30.46 -11.05
CA ILE A 168 8.13 30.79 -12.36
C ILE A 168 9.60 30.36 -12.36
N LYS A 169 10.35 30.69 -11.29
CA LYS A 169 11.76 30.30 -11.15
C LYS A 169 11.95 28.80 -11.18
N VAL A 170 11.16 28.04 -10.43
CA VAL A 170 11.17 26.57 -10.39
C VAL A 170 10.88 25.97 -11.77
N THR A 171 9.93 26.54 -12.51
CA THR A 171 9.61 26.08 -13.88
C THR A 171 10.81 26.28 -14.81
N LEU A 172 11.44 27.44 -14.78
CA LEU A 172 12.63 27.74 -15.58
C LEU A 172 13.84 26.89 -15.20
N GLN A 173 14.03 26.63 -13.90
CA GLN A 173 15.10 25.76 -13.41
C GLN A 173 14.89 24.30 -13.86
N LYS A 174 13.63 23.83 -13.83
CA LYS A 174 13.27 22.50 -14.34
C LYS A 174 13.61 22.33 -15.82
N GLU A 175 13.29 23.34 -16.65
CA GLU A 175 13.65 23.33 -18.07
C GLU A 175 15.17 23.28 -18.30
N LYS A 176 15.95 23.87 -17.41
CA LYS A 176 17.42 23.85 -17.44
C LYS A 176 18.02 22.58 -16.81
N GLY A 177 17.22 21.66 -16.28
CA GLY A 177 17.70 20.46 -15.60
C GLY A 177 18.34 20.70 -14.21
N LEU A 178 18.15 21.89 -13.60
CA LEU A 178 18.71 22.26 -12.28
C LEU A 178 17.83 21.68 -11.15
N LEU A 179 17.76 20.36 -11.01
CA LEU A 179 16.78 19.70 -10.16
C LEU A 179 16.99 19.93 -8.65
N TYR A 180 18.22 20.11 -8.21
CA TYR A 180 18.51 20.41 -6.80
C TYR A 180 18.05 21.81 -6.40
N GLU A 181 18.21 22.79 -7.28
CA GLU A 181 17.68 24.14 -7.10
C GLU A 181 16.14 24.14 -7.13
N VAL A 182 15.55 23.37 -8.03
CA VAL A 182 14.08 23.12 -8.05
C VAL A 182 13.60 22.61 -6.71
N MET A 183 14.31 21.67 -6.09
CA MET A 183 13.95 21.14 -4.78
C MET A 183 14.02 22.18 -3.67
N ALA A 184 15.09 22.98 -3.65
CA ALA A 184 15.28 24.02 -2.64
C ALA A 184 14.14 25.06 -2.71
N ASP A 185 13.83 25.54 -3.91
CA ASP A 185 12.77 26.52 -4.13
C ASP A 185 11.36 25.91 -3.91
N ALA A 186 11.13 24.65 -4.29
CA ALA A 186 9.87 23.94 -4.02
C ALA A 186 9.64 23.73 -2.51
N ASN A 187 10.68 23.42 -1.73
CA ASN A 187 10.60 23.40 -0.27
C ASN A 187 10.19 24.76 0.31
N LEU A 188 10.71 25.84 -0.26
CA LEU A 188 10.34 27.18 0.16
C LEU A 188 8.87 27.50 -0.14
N ILE A 189 8.38 27.12 -1.32
CA ILE A 189 6.97 27.27 -1.69
C ILE A 189 6.06 26.45 -0.75
N THR A 190 6.39 25.18 -0.48
CA THR A 190 5.60 24.35 0.44
C THR A 190 5.57 24.92 1.86
N ALA A 191 6.66 25.53 2.31
CA ALA A 191 6.72 26.19 3.61
C ALA A 191 5.93 27.51 3.65
N LEU A 192 5.91 28.26 2.53
CA LEU A 192 5.11 29.49 2.39
C LEU A 192 3.60 29.18 2.26
N GLN A 193 3.23 28.15 1.50
CA GLN A 193 1.84 27.74 1.24
C GLN A 193 1.61 26.27 1.51
N PRO A 194 1.66 25.81 2.77
CA PRO A 194 1.56 24.39 3.10
C PRO A 194 0.19 23.77 2.75
N ARG A 195 -0.85 24.60 2.54
CA ARG A 195 -2.20 24.16 2.19
C ARG A 195 -2.50 24.19 0.69
N PHE A 196 -1.48 24.29 -0.14
CA PHE A 196 -1.61 24.22 -1.59
C PHE A 196 -1.17 22.82 -2.08
N PRO A 197 -2.13 21.88 -2.29
CA PRO A 197 -1.83 20.49 -2.60
C PRO A 197 -0.96 20.28 -3.84
N GLU A 198 -1.14 21.13 -4.85
CA GLU A 198 -0.45 21.03 -6.15
C GLU A 198 1.07 21.17 -5.99
N VAL A 199 1.53 21.99 -5.04
CA VAL A 199 2.96 22.17 -4.78
C VAL A 199 3.56 20.92 -4.18
N TRP A 200 2.85 20.27 -3.25
CA TRP A 200 3.29 19.01 -2.66
C TRP A 200 3.34 17.90 -3.69
N SER A 201 2.30 17.79 -4.54
CA SER A 201 2.26 16.84 -5.66
C SER A 201 3.43 17.06 -6.61
N PHE A 202 3.66 18.30 -7.04
CA PHE A 202 4.76 18.66 -7.95
C PHE A 202 6.12 18.31 -7.35
N HIS A 203 6.36 18.70 -6.10
CA HIS A 203 7.64 18.48 -5.43
C HIS A 203 7.90 16.98 -5.22
N GLY A 204 6.92 16.24 -4.69
CA GLY A 204 7.03 14.80 -4.52
C GLY A 204 7.24 14.06 -5.84
N HIS A 205 6.53 14.47 -6.91
CA HIS A 205 6.72 13.92 -8.24
C HIS A 205 8.14 14.14 -8.78
N ASN A 206 8.69 15.35 -8.62
CA ASN A 206 10.06 15.61 -9.04
C ASN A 206 11.07 14.69 -8.36
N MET A 207 10.92 14.46 -7.05
CA MET A 207 11.77 13.53 -6.31
C MET A 207 11.61 12.09 -6.81
N ALA A 208 10.37 11.62 -6.89
CA ALA A 208 10.08 10.22 -7.17
C ALA A 208 10.30 9.83 -8.65
N TYR A 209 10.13 10.74 -9.59
CA TYR A 209 10.18 10.44 -11.04
C TYR A 209 11.31 11.10 -11.80
N ASN A 210 11.66 12.34 -11.48
CA ASN A 210 12.68 13.07 -12.24
C ASN A 210 14.08 12.86 -11.65
N ILE A 211 14.25 13.13 -10.35
CA ILE A 211 15.58 13.03 -9.71
C ILE A 211 15.98 11.56 -9.54
N SER A 212 15.05 10.70 -9.13
CA SER A 212 15.34 9.30 -8.91
C SER A 212 15.99 8.62 -10.11
N VAL A 213 15.51 8.88 -11.34
CA VAL A 213 16.04 8.27 -12.55
C VAL A 213 17.38 8.85 -13.00
N MET A 214 17.83 9.95 -12.42
CA MET A 214 19.15 10.56 -12.68
C MET A 214 20.24 10.02 -11.75
N THR A 215 19.88 9.24 -10.73
CA THR A 215 20.84 8.64 -9.80
C THR A 215 21.36 7.32 -10.35
N ASN A 216 22.61 6.97 -9.96
CA ASN A 216 23.31 5.86 -10.58
C ASN A 216 22.99 4.49 -9.96
N THR A 217 22.62 4.46 -8.66
CA THR A 217 22.38 3.19 -7.96
C THR A 217 20.90 2.97 -7.65
N PRO A 218 20.42 1.71 -7.67
CA PRO A 218 19.05 1.38 -7.29
C PRO A 218 18.69 1.83 -5.86
N GLU A 219 19.65 1.83 -4.95
CA GLU A 219 19.49 2.25 -3.56
C GLU A 219 19.28 3.76 -3.45
N GLU A 220 20.02 4.57 -4.20
CA GLU A 220 19.82 6.01 -4.29
C GLU A 220 18.48 6.34 -4.94
N ARG A 221 18.12 5.62 -6.02
CA ARG A 221 16.79 5.76 -6.64
C ARG A 221 15.69 5.50 -5.64
N TRP A 222 15.78 4.42 -4.86
CA TRP A 222 14.85 4.12 -3.79
C TRP A 222 14.78 5.24 -2.75
N ALA A 223 15.91 5.77 -2.32
CA ALA A 223 15.96 6.86 -1.35
C ALA A 223 15.16 8.09 -1.85
N TRP A 224 15.32 8.46 -3.12
CA TRP A 224 14.56 9.57 -3.72
C TRP A 224 13.07 9.27 -3.89
N VAL A 225 12.71 8.07 -4.34
CA VAL A 225 11.31 7.65 -4.45
C VAL A 225 10.63 7.67 -3.08
N ASN A 226 11.27 7.08 -2.08
CA ASN A 226 10.74 7.04 -0.72
C ASN A 226 10.66 8.44 -0.08
N ALA A 227 11.65 9.32 -0.35
CA ALA A 227 11.61 10.70 0.12
C ALA A 227 10.45 11.49 -0.50
N GLY A 228 10.17 11.32 -1.80
CA GLY A 228 9.01 11.93 -2.47
C GLY A 228 7.68 11.46 -1.88
N ILE A 229 7.53 10.16 -1.67
CA ILE A 229 6.34 9.57 -1.03
C ILE A 229 6.19 10.11 0.40
N SER A 230 7.25 10.10 1.20
CA SER A 230 7.23 10.57 2.58
C SER A 230 6.89 12.07 2.67
N LEU A 231 7.42 12.88 1.75
CA LEU A 231 7.10 14.29 1.67
C LEU A 231 5.58 14.53 1.54
N VAL A 232 4.97 13.85 0.59
CA VAL A 232 3.52 14.00 0.33
C VAL A 232 2.69 13.35 1.44
N ARG A 233 3.06 12.13 1.86
CA ARG A 233 2.32 11.37 2.86
C ARG A 233 2.39 12.01 4.25
N ASP A 234 3.60 12.36 4.71
CA ASP A 234 3.83 12.72 6.11
C ASP A 234 3.65 14.22 6.35
N ARG A 235 3.88 15.05 5.33
CA ARG A 235 3.72 16.50 5.39
C ARG A 235 2.56 17.00 4.54
N GLY A 236 2.53 16.71 3.25
CA GLY A 236 1.50 17.18 2.32
C GLY A 236 0.09 16.82 2.77
N ILE A 237 -0.17 15.56 3.10
CA ILE A 237 -1.47 15.08 3.61
C ILE A 237 -1.76 15.65 5.01
N ARG A 238 -0.77 15.85 5.85
CA ARG A 238 -0.99 16.44 7.20
C ARG A 238 -1.54 17.85 7.10
N TYR A 239 -1.03 18.67 6.18
CA TYR A 239 -1.55 20.02 5.92
C TYR A 239 -2.81 20.02 5.05
N ASN A 240 -3.03 18.97 4.25
CA ASN A 240 -4.15 18.83 3.32
C ASN A 240 -4.84 17.46 3.47
N PRO A 241 -5.38 17.13 4.65
CA PRO A 241 -5.82 15.76 4.98
C PRO A 241 -6.92 15.20 4.08
N ASN A 242 -7.67 16.09 3.41
CA ASN A 242 -8.78 15.72 2.53
C ASN A 242 -8.51 16.03 1.06
N SER A 243 -7.25 16.23 0.69
CA SER A 243 -6.90 16.42 -0.71
C SER A 243 -7.04 15.11 -1.48
N LEU A 244 -8.07 15.03 -2.31
CA LEU A 244 -8.23 13.94 -3.28
C LEU A 244 -7.01 13.84 -4.21
N LEU A 245 -6.44 15.00 -4.62
CA LEU A 245 -5.25 15.05 -5.45
C LEU A 245 -4.08 14.32 -4.81
N LEU A 246 -3.72 14.66 -3.56
CA LEU A 246 -2.57 14.06 -2.90
C LEU A 246 -2.79 12.57 -2.60
N CYS A 247 -3.99 12.20 -2.20
CA CYS A 247 -4.34 10.78 -2.01
C CYS A 247 -4.23 10.00 -3.33
N LYS A 248 -4.72 10.55 -4.44
CA LYS A 248 -4.61 9.96 -5.77
C LYS A 248 -3.15 9.83 -6.22
N GLU A 249 -2.35 10.87 -6.03
CA GLU A 249 -0.92 10.82 -6.39
C GLU A 249 -0.17 9.75 -5.59
N LEU A 250 -0.39 9.65 -4.29
CA LEU A 250 0.18 8.58 -3.47
C LEU A 250 -0.27 7.19 -3.98
N ALA A 251 -1.56 7.01 -4.21
CA ALA A 251 -2.10 5.76 -4.73
C ALA A 251 -1.46 5.38 -6.08
N PHE A 252 -1.33 6.36 -6.97
CA PHE A 252 -0.68 6.18 -8.27
C PHE A 252 0.81 5.82 -8.13
N TRP A 253 1.55 6.49 -7.24
CA TRP A 253 2.99 6.19 -7.07
C TRP A 253 3.22 4.81 -6.47
N PHE A 254 2.40 4.37 -5.54
CA PHE A 254 2.47 2.99 -5.03
C PHE A 254 2.20 1.97 -6.14
N SER A 255 1.18 2.19 -6.99
CA SER A 255 0.83 1.28 -8.08
C SER A 255 1.84 1.33 -9.23
N HIS A 256 2.24 2.53 -9.67
CA HIS A 256 3.01 2.70 -10.89
C HIS A 256 4.53 2.70 -10.64
N LYS A 257 5.00 3.44 -9.61
CA LYS A 257 6.45 3.59 -9.39
C LYS A 257 7.05 2.44 -8.59
N ILE A 258 6.35 1.97 -7.53
CA ILE A 258 6.88 0.89 -6.70
C ILE A 258 6.42 -0.48 -7.21
N ASP A 259 5.11 -0.67 -7.45
CA ASP A 259 4.56 -1.95 -7.90
C ASP A 259 4.79 -2.21 -9.38
N GLY A 260 4.79 -1.16 -10.19
CA GLY A 260 4.99 -1.23 -11.63
C GLY A 260 6.37 -1.79 -12.02
N VAL A 261 6.57 -1.95 -13.34
CA VAL A 261 7.81 -2.45 -13.95
C VAL A 261 8.47 -1.40 -14.85
N ALA A 262 7.94 -0.16 -14.83
CA ALA A 262 8.41 0.90 -15.70
C ALA A 262 9.81 1.43 -15.36
N ASP A 263 10.26 1.24 -14.12
CA ASP A 263 11.58 1.64 -13.65
C ASP A 263 12.51 0.43 -13.52
N ASP A 264 13.74 0.53 -14.01
CA ASP A 264 14.71 -0.56 -13.98
C ASP A 264 15.07 -1.01 -12.54
N ALA A 265 14.94 -0.11 -11.56
CA ALA A 265 15.16 -0.42 -10.15
C ALA A 265 13.93 -1.00 -9.41
N HIS A 266 12.84 -1.33 -10.12
CA HIS A 266 11.56 -1.74 -9.52
C HIS A 266 11.67 -2.95 -8.57
N LEU A 267 12.57 -3.91 -8.85
CA LEU A 267 12.80 -5.06 -7.97
C LEU A 267 13.42 -4.63 -6.63
N THR A 268 14.34 -3.67 -6.66
CA THR A 268 14.91 -3.07 -5.44
C THR A 268 13.85 -2.33 -4.65
N TYR A 269 12.96 -1.57 -5.31
CA TYR A 269 11.86 -0.89 -4.64
C TYR A 269 10.93 -1.85 -3.92
N LYS A 270 10.50 -2.91 -4.61
CA LYS A 270 9.64 -3.97 -4.03
C LYS A 270 10.30 -4.64 -2.83
N ARG A 271 11.60 -4.95 -2.93
CA ARG A 271 12.37 -5.57 -1.85
C ARG A 271 12.51 -4.66 -0.63
N GLN A 272 12.91 -3.40 -0.83
CA GLN A 272 13.07 -2.44 0.26
C GLN A 272 11.73 -2.13 0.94
N PHE A 273 10.68 -1.98 0.16
CA PHE A 273 9.34 -1.76 0.64
C PHE A 273 8.82 -2.94 1.46
N ALA A 274 8.91 -4.16 0.93
CA ALA A 274 8.48 -5.36 1.65
C ALA A 274 9.27 -5.56 2.95
N ARG A 275 10.59 -5.27 2.95
CA ARG A 275 11.44 -5.34 4.14
C ARG A 275 10.99 -4.36 5.22
N GLU A 276 10.76 -3.09 4.85
CA GLU A 276 10.34 -2.05 5.78
C GLU A 276 8.99 -2.41 6.43
N TRP A 277 8.02 -2.84 5.63
CA TRP A 277 6.70 -3.20 6.13
C TRP A 277 6.68 -4.54 6.88
N GLN A 278 7.56 -5.48 6.56
CA GLN A 278 7.74 -6.68 7.34
C GLN A 278 8.39 -6.39 8.71
N TYR A 279 9.30 -5.44 8.78
CA TYR A 279 9.87 -5.01 10.07
C TYR A 279 8.84 -4.25 10.91
N LEU A 280 8.00 -3.44 10.29
CA LEU A 280 6.96 -2.71 11.01
C LEU A 280 5.84 -3.63 11.52
N LEU A 281 5.23 -4.39 10.65
CA LEU A 281 4.01 -5.16 10.97
C LEU A 281 4.27 -6.65 11.20
N GLY A 282 5.31 -7.21 10.62
CA GLY A 282 5.55 -8.64 10.56
C GLY A 282 4.90 -9.29 9.34
N VAL A 283 4.93 -10.62 9.31
CA VAL A 283 4.23 -11.43 8.31
C VAL A 283 2.76 -11.57 8.71
N PRO A 284 1.80 -11.17 7.86
CA PRO A 284 0.40 -11.28 8.20
C PRO A 284 -0.06 -12.74 8.25
N PRO A 285 -1.04 -13.10 9.12
CA PRO A 285 -1.66 -14.41 9.12
C PRO A 285 -2.24 -14.77 7.75
N GLN A 286 -2.13 -16.04 7.36
CA GLN A 286 -2.69 -16.51 6.08
C GLN A 286 -4.22 -16.62 6.11
N ASP A 287 -4.75 -17.04 7.25
CA ASP A 287 -6.18 -17.08 7.48
C ASP A 287 -6.77 -15.68 7.52
N LEU A 288 -7.90 -15.47 6.84
CA LEU A 288 -8.49 -14.14 6.68
C LEU A 288 -9.05 -13.58 7.98
N GLU A 289 -9.68 -14.40 8.81
CA GLU A 289 -10.25 -13.96 10.09
C GLU A 289 -9.14 -13.63 11.10
N GLN A 290 -8.08 -14.42 11.13
CA GLN A 290 -6.91 -14.13 11.96
C GLN A 290 -6.21 -12.85 11.48
N ARG A 291 -6.14 -12.61 10.16
CA ARG A 291 -5.58 -11.37 9.59
C ARG A 291 -6.39 -10.14 9.96
N ARG A 292 -7.72 -10.24 9.90
CA ARG A 292 -8.64 -9.18 10.38
C ARG A 292 -8.46 -8.90 11.87
N ALA A 293 -8.41 -9.94 12.68
CA ALA A 293 -8.18 -9.82 14.12
C ALA A 293 -6.81 -9.19 14.43
N TRP A 294 -5.78 -9.59 13.68
CA TRP A 294 -4.43 -9.06 13.84
C TRP A 294 -4.33 -7.56 13.56
N ILE A 295 -4.83 -7.07 12.41
CA ILE A 295 -4.80 -5.63 12.12
C ILE A 295 -5.73 -4.84 13.06
N LYS A 296 -6.86 -5.43 13.46
CA LYS A 296 -7.77 -4.84 14.44
C LYS A 296 -7.11 -4.68 15.81
N SER A 297 -6.27 -5.62 16.25
CA SER A 297 -5.56 -5.52 17.52
C SER A 297 -4.61 -4.31 17.57
N ILE A 298 -4.01 -3.95 16.42
CA ILE A 298 -3.17 -2.75 16.30
C ILE A 298 -4.06 -1.49 16.35
N ALA A 299 -5.18 -1.49 15.65
CA ALA A 299 -6.13 -0.37 15.66
C ALA A 299 -6.70 -0.10 17.06
N ASP A 300 -7.06 -1.14 17.80
CA ASP A 300 -7.68 -1.07 19.13
C ASP A 300 -6.65 -0.84 20.26
N ALA A 301 -5.33 -0.84 19.95
CA ALA A 301 -4.31 -0.52 20.92
C ALA A 301 -4.50 0.89 21.50
N PRO A 302 -4.20 1.13 22.78
CA PRO A 302 -4.28 2.46 23.38
C PRO A 302 -3.42 3.50 22.64
N ASP A 303 -3.81 4.78 22.72
CA ASP A 303 -3.08 5.86 22.06
C ASP A 303 -1.84 6.32 22.85
N THR A 304 -1.76 5.97 24.11
CA THR A 304 -0.65 6.33 25.00
C THR A 304 -0.11 5.12 25.73
N LEU A 305 1.16 5.17 26.11
CA LEU A 305 1.80 4.12 26.89
C LEU A 305 1.13 3.94 28.27
N GLU A 306 0.70 5.03 28.91
CA GLU A 306 -0.08 4.98 30.15
C GLU A 306 -1.44 4.27 29.93
N GLY A 307 -2.07 4.44 28.77
CA GLY A 307 -3.26 3.69 28.40
C GLY A 307 -3.01 2.18 28.29
N VAL A 308 -1.81 1.78 27.81
CA VAL A 308 -1.41 0.37 27.79
C VAL A 308 -1.26 -0.17 29.22
N TYR A 309 -0.58 0.59 30.08
CA TYR A 309 -0.40 0.23 31.50
C TYR A 309 -1.74 0.14 32.25
N GLY A 310 -2.71 1.00 31.90
CA GLY A 310 -4.05 0.93 32.47
C GLY A 310 -4.83 -0.33 32.09
N LYS A 311 -4.60 -0.85 30.86
CA LYS A 311 -5.23 -2.10 30.38
C LYS A 311 -4.49 -3.36 30.84
N ILE A 312 -3.16 -3.32 30.85
CA ILE A 312 -2.27 -4.44 31.19
C ILE A 312 -1.13 -3.88 32.04
N PRO A 313 -1.31 -3.82 33.39
CA PRO A 313 -0.31 -3.23 34.29
C PRO A 313 1.08 -3.88 34.20
N GLU A 314 1.12 -5.17 33.86
CA GLU A 314 2.33 -5.98 33.75
C GLU A 314 3.26 -5.51 32.60
N VAL A 315 2.78 -4.67 31.68
CA VAL A 315 3.63 -4.05 30.63
C VAL A 315 4.59 -3.02 31.23
N ARG A 316 4.24 -2.35 32.34
CA ARG A 316 5.12 -1.35 32.97
C ARG A 316 6.45 -1.93 33.44
N PRO A 317 6.50 -3.04 34.19
CA PRO A 317 7.76 -3.70 34.55
C PRO A 317 8.58 -4.14 33.31
N LEU A 318 7.92 -4.63 32.27
CA LEU A 318 8.58 -5.04 31.02
C LEU A 318 9.28 -3.85 30.35
N VAL A 319 8.61 -2.70 30.24
CA VAL A 319 9.18 -1.48 29.66
C VAL A 319 10.33 -0.97 30.52
N THR A 320 10.18 -0.91 31.84
CA THR A 320 11.25 -0.49 32.78
C THR A 320 12.48 -1.39 32.67
N GLU A 321 12.29 -2.71 32.55
CA GLU A 321 13.39 -3.64 32.32
C GLU A 321 14.09 -3.39 30.97
N LEU A 322 13.32 -3.20 29.91
CA LEU A 322 13.87 -2.85 28.58
C LEU A 322 14.70 -1.56 28.64
N GLU A 323 14.18 -0.48 29.22
CA GLU A 323 14.86 0.80 29.36
C GLU A 323 16.18 0.65 30.11
N ASN A 324 16.16 -0.03 31.28
CA ASN A 324 17.33 -0.24 32.11
C ASN A 324 18.42 -1.06 31.40
N ARG A 325 18.04 -2.12 30.71
CA ARG A 325 19.00 -2.99 30.01
C ARG A 325 19.56 -2.34 28.75
N LEU A 326 18.73 -1.61 27.99
CA LEU A 326 19.14 -0.88 26.79
C LEU A 326 19.99 0.36 27.10
N ALA A 327 19.93 0.91 28.33
CA ALA A 327 20.76 2.03 28.75
C ALA A 327 22.27 1.71 28.76
N ALA A 328 22.65 0.43 28.78
CA ALA A 328 24.04 0.00 28.62
C ALA A 328 24.56 0.06 27.18
N LEU A 329 23.67 0.21 26.21
CA LEU A 329 23.97 0.31 24.78
C LEU A 329 24.01 1.77 24.31
N PRO A 330 24.63 2.08 23.16
CA PRO A 330 24.57 3.41 22.57
C PRO A 330 23.12 3.93 22.40
N PRO A 331 22.88 5.24 22.47
CA PRO A 331 21.53 5.85 22.45
C PRO A 331 20.67 5.43 21.25
N ARG A 332 21.31 5.05 20.12
CA ARG A 332 20.62 4.53 18.93
C ARG A 332 19.81 3.25 19.21
N TYR A 333 20.12 2.51 20.26
CA TYR A 333 19.41 1.29 20.67
C TYR A 333 18.41 1.51 21.83
N GLY A 334 18.40 2.72 22.42
CA GLY A 334 17.50 3.05 23.53
C GLY A 334 16.02 2.84 23.17
N PHE A 335 15.22 2.46 24.17
CA PHE A 335 13.77 2.30 24.01
C PHE A 335 13.11 3.65 23.69
N ALA A 336 12.30 3.66 22.65
CA ALA A 336 11.34 4.71 22.33
C ALA A 336 10.21 4.11 21.49
N PRO A 337 8.96 4.52 21.67
CA PRO A 337 7.85 4.06 20.84
C PRO A 337 7.83 4.77 19.47
N ASP A 338 8.96 4.75 18.77
CA ASP A 338 9.22 5.42 17.50
C ASP A 338 9.58 4.42 16.37
N LYS A 339 9.67 4.94 15.14
CA LYS A 339 10.03 4.15 13.95
C LYS A 339 11.38 3.48 14.12
N ARG A 340 12.37 4.18 14.65
CA ARG A 340 13.75 3.67 14.82
C ARG A 340 13.76 2.38 15.66
N PHE A 341 13.18 2.43 16.86
CA PHE A 341 13.17 1.28 17.77
C PHE A 341 12.28 0.15 17.20
N MET A 342 11.13 0.50 16.60
CA MET A 342 10.27 -0.50 15.97
C MET A 342 10.97 -1.25 14.83
N MET A 343 11.81 -0.58 14.03
CA MET A 343 12.60 -1.26 13.00
C MET A 343 13.62 -2.24 13.58
N LEU A 344 14.28 -1.90 14.71
CA LEU A 344 15.19 -2.81 15.40
C LEU A 344 14.46 -4.06 15.93
N VAL A 345 13.32 -3.86 16.57
CA VAL A 345 12.47 -4.96 17.06
C VAL A 345 11.93 -5.80 15.89
N GLY A 346 11.51 -5.16 14.82
CA GLY A 346 11.02 -5.84 13.61
C GLY A 346 12.10 -6.66 12.91
N GLU A 347 13.32 -6.16 12.82
CA GLU A 347 14.47 -6.93 12.34
C GLU A 347 14.73 -8.15 13.22
N TRP A 348 14.70 -7.97 14.54
CA TRP A 348 14.83 -9.07 15.50
C TRP A 348 13.76 -10.14 15.29
N ILE A 349 12.46 -9.75 15.20
CA ILE A 349 11.35 -10.68 14.92
C ILE A 349 11.56 -11.41 13.59
N ALA A 350 11.91 -10.67 12.54
CA ALA A 350 12.15 -11.25 11.22
C ALA A 350 13.31 -12.26 11.27
N ARG A 351 14.37 -11.96 12.01
CA ARG A 351 15.54 -12.84 12.20
C ARG A 351 15.17 -14.14 12.90
N GLN A 352 14.30 -14.08 13.93
CA GLN A 352 13.81 -15.28 14.62
C GLN A 352 13.03 -16.21 13.69
N ASN A 353 12.33 -15.64 12.72
CA ASN A 353 11.50 -16.36 11.76
C ASN A 353 12.23 -16.75 10.47
N SER A 354 13.45 -16.25 10.25
CA SER A 354 14.22 -16.52 9.03
C SER A 354 15.08 -17.78 9.17
N ALA A 355 14.95 -18.70 8.21
CA ALA A 355 15.85 -19.84 8.10
C ALA A 355 17.27 -19.41 7.74
N TYR A 356 17.40 -18.43 6.83
CA TYR A 356 18.69 -17.87 6.40
C TYR A 356 19.42 -17.15 7.54
N ALA A 357 18.72 -16.32 8.30
CA ALA A 357 19.33 -15.61 9.43
C ALA A 357 19.82 -16.57 10.53
N ARG A 358 19.10 -17.67 10.78
CA ARG A 358 19.53 -18.71 11.71
C ARG A 358 20.80 -19.41 11.22
N PHE A 359 20.92 -19.65 9.91
CA PHE A 359 22.09 -20.25 9.31
C PHE A 359 23.30 -19.32 9.27
N LEU A 360 23.12 -18.04 8.88
CA LEU A 360 24.21 -17.06 8.83
C LEU A 360 24.80 -16.79 10.23
N GLY A 361 24.03 -17.09 11.27
CA GLY A 361 24.46 -16.98 12.67
C GLY A 361 24.89 -15.56 13.06
N LEU A 362 25.50 -15.47 14.22
CA LEU A 362 26.01 -14.19 14.77
C LEU A 362 27.27 -13.65 14.04
N ARG A 363 27.82 -14.38 13.08
CA ARG A 363 29.07 -14.01 12.39
C ARG A 363 29.03 -12.66 11.69
N ALA A 364 27.85 -12.16 11.34
CA ALA A 364 27.67 -10.87 10.67
C ALA A 364 27.19 -9.74 11.60
N MET A 365 27.05 -9.98 12.91
CA MET A 365 26.56 -9.00 13.87
C MET A 365 27.71 -8.36 14.64
N SER A 366 27.63 -7.04 14.87
CA SER A 366 28.49 -6.37 15.85
C SER A 366 28.17 -6.86 17.27
N GLU A 367 29.10 -6.71 18.21
CA GLU A 367 28.90 -7.07 19.63
C GLU A 367 27.67 -6.36 20.23
N GLU A 368 27.49 -5.08 19.89
CA GLU A 368 26.33 -4.29 20.32
C GLU A 368 25.00 -4.87 19.81
N ALA A 369 24.97 -5.27 18.53
CA ALA A 369 23.78 -5.87 17.93
C ALA A 369 23.49 -7.25 18.53
N ALA A 370 24.51 -8.04 18.86
CA ALA A 370 24.34 -9.32 19.56
C ALA A 370 23.79 -9.12 20.98
N THR A 371 24.28 -8.09 21.69
CA THR A 371 23.77 -7.71 23.01
C THR A 371 22.31 -7.26 22.93
N LEU A 372 21.95 -6.43 21.93
CA LEU A 372 20.56 -6.03 21.70
C LEU A 372 19.65 -7.24 21.50
N VAL A 373 20.06 -8.18 20.63
CA VAL A 373 19.29 -9.42 20.39
C VAL A 373 19.10 -10.20 21.68
N GLY A 374 20.14 -10.39 22.49
CA GLY A 374 20.02 -11.08 23.80
C GLY A 374 19.09 -10.37 24.79
N ILE A 375 19.03 -9.03 24.76
CA ILE A 375 18.07 -8.27 25.56
C ILE A 375 16.65 -8.51 25.05
N LEU A 376 16.42 -8.41 23.74
CA LEU A 376 15.10 -8.62 23.15
C LEU A 376 14.59 -10.05 23.33
N ASP A 377 15.47 -11.07 23.19
CA ASP A 377 15.14 -12.48 23.43
C ASP A 377 14.65 -12.73 24.86
N SER A 378 15.32 -12.14 25.84
CA SER A 378 15.00 -12.36 27.26
C SER A 378 13.92 -11.44 27.83
N THR A 379 13.45 -10.47 27.03
CA THR A 379 12.36 -9.54 27.41
C THR A 379 11.13 -9.76 26.54
N LEU A 380 11.13 -9.27 25.30
CA LEU A 380 10.01 -9.39 24.36
C LEU A 380 9.82 -10.82 23.84
N GLY A 381 10.88 -11.61 23.81
CA GLY A 381 10.87 -13.02 23.38
C GLY A 381 10.53 -14.02 24.48
N ASP A 382 10.39 -13.59 25.73
CA ASP A 382 10.04 -14.47 26.85
C ASP A 382 8.62 -15.01 26.72
N PRO A 383 8.43 -16.33 26.54
CA PRO A 383 7.09 -16.93 26.43
C PRO A 383 6.17 -16.65 27.62
N ALA A 384 6.74 -16.44 28.83
CA ALA A 384 5.97 -16.13 30.02
C ALA A 384 5.35 -14.74 30.00
N ARG A 385 5.89 -13.83 29.17
CA ARG A 385 5.45 -12.42 29.02
C ARG A 385 4.87 -12.11 27.67
N ARG A 386 4.43 -13.14 26.96
CA ARG A 386 3.93 -13.00 25.57
C ARG A 386 2.81 -11.99 25.44
N ARG A 387 1.86 -11.98 26.38
CA ARG A 387 0.69 -11.07 26.36
C ARG A 387 1.13 -9.61 26.50
N GLU A 388 2.07 -9.34 27.38
CA GLU A 388 2.64 -8.01 27.64
C GLU A 388 3.42 -7.52 26.41
N ALA A 389 4.24 -8.38 25.83
CA ALA A 389 5.02 -8.09 24.64
C ALA A 389 4.11 -7.80 23.44
N GLU A 390 3.07 -8.61 23.21
CA GLU A 390 2.09 -8.39 22.11
C GLU A 390 1.36 -7.06 22.29
N ALA A 391 0.96 -6.70 23.50
CA ALA A 391 0.28 -5.43 23.79
C ALA A 391 1.20 -4.22 23.55
N LEU A 392 2.46 -4.29 24.00
CA LEU A 392 3.46 -3.26 23.75
C LEU A 392 3.74 -3.11 22.25
N LEU A 393 3.91 -4.21 21.54
CA LEU A 393 4.14 -4.21 20.09
C LEU A 393 2.95 -3.65 19.31
N ALA A 394 1.72 -3.97 19.68
CA ALA A 394 0.52 -3.41 19.05
C ALA A 394 0.47 -1.89 19.24
N PHE A 395 0.74 -1.40 20.44
CA PHE A 395 0.84 0.04 20.72
C PHE A 395 1.94 0.71 19.90
N MET A 396 3.15 0.14 19.89
CA MET A 396 4.28 0.73 19.12
C MET A 396 3.98 0.77 17.62
N ARG A 397 3.42 -0.30 17.05
CA ARG A 397 3.00 -0.34 15.66
C ARG A 397 1.98 0.76 15.35
N LYS A 398 0.95 0.91 16.21
CA LYS A 398 -0.05 1.97 16.08
C LYS A 398 0.61 3.36 16.05
N ARG A 399 1.49 3.64 17.02
CA ARG A 399 2.20 4.93 17.09
C ARG A 399 3.03 5.20 15.85
N VAL A 400 3.81 4.23 15.40
CA VAL A 400 4.64 4.37 14.20
C VAL A 400 3.80 4.57 12.93
N LEU A 401 2.69 3.85 12.78
CA LEU A 401 1.77 4.04 11.65
C LEU A 401 1.22 5.47 11.60
N ILE A 402 0.80 6.02 12.75
CA ILE A 402 0.24 7.37 12.82
C ILE A 402 1.34 8.43 12.67
N ASP A 403 2.41 8.34 13.45
CA ASP A 403 3.38 9.41 13.60
C ASP A 403 4.37 9.47 12.42
N SER A 404 4.80 8.30 11.91
CA SER A 404 5.84 8.19 10.89
C SER A 404 5.33 7.88 9.49
N TYR A 405 4.12 7.33 9.36
CA TYR A 405 3.54 6.98 8.05
C TYR A 405 2.23 7.71 7.76
N ASN A 406 1.73 8.50 8.71
CA ASN A 406 0.45 9.20 8.58
C ASN A 406 -0.69 8.30 8.08
N MET A 407 -0.65 7.03 8.48
CA MET A 407 -1.68 6.03 8.18
C MET A 407 -2.48 5.72 9.44
N ASP A 408 -3.80 5.69 9.28
CA ASP A 408 -4.74 5.37 10.36
C ASP A 408 -4.96 3.85 10.45
N PRO A 409 -4.54 3.20 11.54
CA PRO A 409 -4.76 1.76 11.73
C PRO A 409 -6.25 1.37 11.74
N SER A 410 -7.15 2.27 12.13
CA SER A 410 -8.59 2.02 12.10
C SER A 410 -9.09 1.90 10.66
N LEU A 411 -8.59 2.75 9.75
CA LEU A 411 -8.89 2.64 8.32
C LEU A 411 -8.24 1.39 7.72
N MET A 412 -7.01 1.04 8.13
CA MET A 412 -6.38 -0.20 7.68
C MET A 412 -7.20 -1.43 8.08
N SER A 413 -7.71 -1.46 9.32
CA SER A 413 -8.59 -2.52 9.82
C SER A 413 -9.91 -2.56 9.05
N LYS A 414 -10.57 -1.40 8.88
CA LYS A 414 -11.80 -1.25 8.10
C LYS A 414 -11.63 -1.79 6.68
N TYR A 415 -10.59 -1.35 5.97
CA TYR A 415 -10.37 -1.76 4.59
C TYR A 415 -10.04 -3.24 4.48
N THR A 416 -9.25 -3.80 5.40
CA THR A 416 -9.00 -5.25 5.45
C THR A 416 -10.28 -6.06 5.67
N ALA A 417 -11.22 -5.54 6.48
CA ALA A 417 -12.51 -6.19 6.72
C ALA A 417 -13.44 -6.14 5.50
N GLU A 418 -13.45 -5.00 4.78
CA GLU A 418 -14.38 -4.73 3.69
C GLU A 418 -13.92 -5.27 2.32
N THR A 419 -12.60 -5.48 2.13
CA THR A 419 -12.09 -5.87 0.82
C THR A 419 -11.65 -7.34 0.79
N GLY A 420 -10.51 -7.66 1.36
CA GLY A 420 -9.94 -8.99 1.21
C GLY A 420 -8.64 -9.13 2.00
N PRO A 421 -7.83 -10.15 1.69
CA PRO A 421 -6.62 -10.46 2.44
C PRO A 421 -5.49 -9.47 2.13
N LEU A 422 -5.62 -8.21 2.56
CA LEU A 422 -4.59 -7.19 2.38
C LEU A 422 -3.28 -7.61 3.04
N ASP A 423 -2.21 -7.65 2.25
CA ASP A 423 -0.85 -7.76 2.73
C ASP A 423 -0.16 -6.39 2.62
N TRP A 424 0.06 -5.74 3.75
CA TRP A 424 0.64 -4.39 3.80
C TRP A 424 2.11 -4.32 3.37
N ARG A 425 2.76 -5.46 3.15
CA ARG A 425 4.09 -5.54 2.51
C ARG A 425 4.00 -5.36 0.98
N HIS A 426 2.78 -5.39 0.42
CA HIS A 426 2.53 -5.18 -1.01
C HIS A 426 2.19 -3.72 -1.30
N PRO A 427 2.85 -3.06 -2.26
CA PRO A 427 2.56 -1.66 -2.59
C PRO A 427 1.11 -1.42 -3.00
N ALA A 428 0.46 -2.38 -3.66
CA ALA A 428 -0.93 -2.25 -4.07
C ALA A 428 -1.90 -2.13 -2.88
N ALA A 429 -1.58 -2.68 -1.68
CA ALA A 429 -2.38 -2.47 -0.48
C ALA A 429 -2.37 -0.99 -0.05
N HIS A 430 -1.23 -0.32 -0.23
CA HIS A 430 -1.11 1.12 0.02
C HIS A 430 -1.81 1.95 -1.07
N ALA A 431 -1.72 1.53 -2.32
CA ALA A 431 -2.46 2.17 -3.40
C ALA A 431 -3.97 2.12 -3.14
N LEU A 432 -4.50 0.98 -2.71
CA LEU A 432 -5.90 0.82 -2.31
C LEU A 432 -6.24 1.73 -1.12
N TYR A 433 -5.41 1.74 -0.08
CA TYR A 433 -5.62 2.57 1.11
C TYR A 433 -5.76 4.05 0.75
N TRP A 434 -4.81 4.60 -0.01
CA TRP A 434 -4.81 6.02 -0.35
C TRP A 434 -5.91 6.37 -1.35
N ALA A 435 -6.19 5.51 -2.34
CA ALA A 435 -7.29 5.72 -3.28
C ALA A 435 -8.64 5.78 -2.53
N ARG A 436 -8.92 4.79 -1.68
CA ARG A 436 -10.16 4.72 -0.92
C ARG A 436 -10.29 5.85 0.10
N ARG A 437 -9.21 6.17 0.82
CA ARG A 437 -9.17 7.31 1.72
C ARG A 437 -9.49 8.62 0.97
N GLY A 438 -8.91 8.82 -0.22
CA GLY A 438 -9.19 9.98 -1.07
C GLY A 438 -10.65 10.07 -1.46
N THR A 439 -11.26 8.96 -1.87
CA THR A 439 -12.68 8.91 -2.22
C THR A 439 -13.58 9.17 -1.02
N GLU A 440 -13.31 8.55 0.13
CA GLU A 440 -14.15 8.68 1.33
C GLU A 440 -14.08 10.08 1.96
N TYR A 441 -12.90 10.68 2.04
CA TYR A 441 -12.70 11.96 2.73
C TYR A 441 -12.58 13.15 1.78
N GLY A 442 -12.32 12.93 0.50
CA GLY A 442 -12.26 14.00 -0.53
C GLY A 442 -13.59 14.38 -1.15
N ASP A 443 -14.61 13.53 -1.01
CA ASP A 443 -15.90 13.65 -1.70
C ASP A 443 -16.65 14.97 -1.48
N HIS A 444 -16.54 15.53 -0.28
CA HIS A 444 -17.25 16.76 0.08
C HIS A 444 -16.68 18.04 -0.55
N ARG A 445 -15.50 17.97 -1.14
CA ARG A 445 -14.88 19.08 -1.89
C ARG A 445 -15.26 19.09 -3.37
N VAL A 446 -15.95 18.06 -3.84
CA VAL A 446 -16.33 17.94 -5.24
C VAL A 446 -17.51 18.85 -5.48
N VAL A 447 -17.27 19.99 -6.09
CA VAL A 447 -18.23 21.04 -6.37
C VAL A 447 -18.50 21.15 -7.88
N ASP A 448 -17.65 20.57 -8.74
CA ASP A 448 -17.67 20.75 -10.17
C ASP A 448 -17.79 19.39 -10.91
N ASP A 449 -18.43 19.39 -12.08
CA ASP A 449 -18.55 18.22 -12.96
C ASP A 449 -17.20 17.61 -13.35
N ASN A 450 -16.14 18.43 -13.44
CA ASN A 450 -14.77 17.96 -13.68
C ASN A 450 -14.24 17.08 -12.54
N ASP A 451 -14.73 17.26 -11.32
CA ASP A 451 -14.33 16.49 -10.16
C ASP A 451 -14.89 15.07 -10.18
N VAL A 452 -15.97 14.81 -10.92
CA VAL A 452 -16.51 13.47 -11.14
C VAL A 452 -15.46 12.59 -11.83
N TYR A 453 -14.72 13.12 -12.82
CA TYR A 453 -13.63 12.38 -13.47
C TYR A 453 -12.45 12.11 -12.54
N LYS A 454 -12.18 12.99 -11.58
CA LYS A 454 -11.14 12.76 -10.57
C LYS A 454 -11.53 11.58 -9.67
N LYS A 455 -12.80 11.44 -9.31
CA LYS A 455 -13.32 10.29 -8.54
C LYS A 455 -13.24 9.00 -9.35
N ILE A 456 -13.69 9.01 -10.60
CA ILE A 456 -13.61 7.86 -11.50
C ILE A 456 -12.16 7.38 -11.62
N ASN A 457 -11.21 8.30 -11.79
CA ASN A 457 -9.80 7.96 -11.88
C ASN A 457 -9.26 7.37 -10.56
N ASN A 458 -9.74 7.84 -9.42
CA ASN A 458 -9.36 7.29 -8.13
C ASN A 458 -9.95 5.88 -7.91
N ASP A 459 -11.21 5.67 -8.26
CA ASP A 459 -11.86 4.34 -8.24
C ASP A 459 -11.17 3.36 -9.22
N ARG A 460 -10.64 3.85 -10.36
CA ARG A 460 -9.81 3.04 -11.27
C ARG A 460 -8.53 2.57 -10.61
N ILE A 461 -7.84 3.44 -9.87
CA ILE A 461 -6.62 3.06 -9.14
C ILE A 461 -6.96 2.03 -8.06
N GLU A 462 -8.09 2.19 -7.36
CA GLU A 462 -8.53 1.25 -6.34
C GLU A 462 -8.76 -0.16 -6.92
N ILE A 463 -9.52 -0.27 -8.03
CA ILE A 463 -9.77 -1.56 -8.66
C ILE A 463 -8.50 -2.17 -9.27
N GLN A 464 -7.63 -1.36 -9.85
CA GLN A 464 -6.33 -1.82 -10.36
C GLN A 464 -5.44 -2.36 -9.23
N ALA A 465 -5.48 -1.73 -8.06
CA ALA A 465 -4.77 -2.21 -6.88
C ALA A 465 -5.32 -3.56 -6.39
N MET A 466 -6.65 -3.74 -6.37
CA MET A 466 -7.26 -5.04 -6.06
C MET A 466 -6.85 -6.12 -7.07
N GLN A 467 -6.83 -5.81 -8.36
CA GLN A 467 -6.39 -6.73 -9.41
C GLN A 467 -4.90 -7.08 -9.27
N ALA A 468 -4.04 -6.11 -8.88
CA ALA A 468 -2.64 -6.38 -8.59
C ALA A 468 -2.49 -7.33 -7.40
N LEU A 469 -3.30 -7.15 -6.35
CA LEU A 469 -3.33 -8.04 -5.19
C LEU A 469 -3.85 -9.45 -5.55
N ALA A 470 -4.80 -9.58 -6.45
CA ALA A 470 -5.22 -10.88 -6.96
C ALA A 470 -4.08 -11.61 -7.69
N ARG A 471 -3.32 -10.87 -8.52
CA ARG A 471 -2.23 -11.45 -9.33
C ARG A 471 -0.95 -11.73 -8.55
N SER A 472 -0.71 -11.02 -7.45
CA SER A 472 0.60 -11.05 -6.76
C SER A 472 0.54 -10.79 -5.26
N GLY A 473 -0.64 -10.98 -4.64
CA GLY A 473 -0.88 -10.62 -3.24
C GLY A 473 -0.33 -11.57 -2.20
N LEU A 474 0.00 -12.81 -2.58
CA LEU A 474 0.68 -13.74 -1.69
C LEU A 474 2.18 -13.49 -1.73
N ILE A 475 2.72 -12.91 -0.66
CA ILE A 475 4.13 -12.56 -0.57
C ILE A 475 4.90 -13.61 0.21
N GLN A 476 5.91 -14.17 -0.45
CA GLN A 476 6.96 -14.99 0.16
C GLN A 476 8.25 -14.18 0.14
N TYR A 477 8.73 -13.77 1.29
CA TYR A 477 9.91 -12.92 1.42
C TYR A 477 10.65 -13.17 2.73
N ASP A 478 11.95 -13.44 2.60
CA ASP A 478 12.89 -13.49 3.71
C ASP A 478 13.90 -12.34 3.56
N PRO A 479 13.90 -11.33 4.47
CA PRO A 479 14.80 -10.18 4.37
C PRO A 479 16.28 -10.51 4.37
N PHE A 480 16.66 -11.71 4.79
CA PHE A 480 18.05 -12.16 4.95
C PHE A 480 18.54 -13.07 3.81
N SER A 481 17.67 -13.52 2.91
CA SER A 481 18.04 -14.38 1.79
C SER A 481 18.85 -13.66 0.70
N GLY A 482 18.75 -12.35 0.62
CA GLY A 482 19.28 -11.57 -0.49
C GLY A 482 18.46 -11.63 -1.77
N ASP A 483 17.43 -12.49 -1.82
CA ASP A 483 16.57 -12.68 -2.98
C ASP A 483 15.55 -11.56 -3.16
N ASN A 484 14.99 -11.49 -4.35
CA ASN A 484 13.85 -10.64 -4.63
C ASN A 484 12.57 -11.17 -3.95
N VAL A 485 11.60 -10.28 -3.77
CA VAL A 485 10.29 -10.65 -3.23
C VAL A 485 9.57 -11.56 -4.21
N THR A 486 9.26 -12.78 -3.78
CA THR A 486 8.37 -13.67 -4.55
C THR A 486 6.93 -13.30 -4.26
N ARG A 487 6.17 -13.13 -5.30
CA ARG A 487 4.75 -12.75 -5.23
C ARG A 487 3.94 -13.73 -6.05
N LEU A 488 2.93 -14.31 -5.44
CA LEU A 488 2.10 -15.35 -6.02
C LEU A 488 0.65 -14.87 -6.13
N ASN A 489 -0.11 -15.51 -6.99
CA ASN A 489 -1.53 -15.23 -7.20
C ASN A 489 -2.32 -15.54 -5.93
N ASP A 490 -3.29 -14.68 -5.62
CA ASP A 490 -4.22 -14.88 -4.51
C ASP A 490 -5.67 -14.94 -5.02
N PRO A 491 -6.19 -16.13 -5.31
CA PRO A 491 -7.53 -16.33 -5.88
C PRO A 491 -8.66 -15.87 -4.94
N ARG A 492 -8.39 -15.67 -3.64
CA ARG A 492 -9.38 -15.16 -2.67
C ARG A 492 -9.92 -13.77 -3.03
N TRP A 493 -9.19 -13.02 -3.85
CA TRP A 493 -9.63 -11.71 -4.35
C TRP A 493 -10.69 -11.79 -5.44
N ILE A 494 -10.85 -12.90 -6.14
CA ILE A 494 -11.69 -13.01 -7.35
C ILE A 494 -13.14 -12.61 -7.05
N LYS A 495 -13.75 -13.21 -6.02
CA LYS A 495 -15.14 -12.90 -5.64
C LYS A 495 -15.31 -11.46 -5.15
N VAL A 496 -14.32 -10.93 -4.44
CA VAL A 496 -14.35 -9.55 -3.92
C VAL A 496 -14.31 -8.55 -5.07
N ILE A 497 -13.43 -8.76 -6.04
CA ILE A 497 -13.27 -7.88 -7.21
C ILE A 497 -14.52 -7.92 -8.08
N ASP A 498 -15.07 -9.10 -8.32
CA ASP A 498 -16.30 -9.27 -9.10
C ASP A 498 -17.47 -8.46 -8.50
N ALA A 499 -17.72 -8.60 -7.19
CA ALA A 499 -18.73 -7.82 -6.48
C ALA A 499 -18.43 -6.31 -6.47
N TYR A 500 -17.15 -5.94 -6.42
CA TYR A 500 -16.75 -4.54 -6.44
C TYR A 500 -16.98 -3.89 -7.81
N PHE A 501 -16.78 -4.63 -8.90
CA PHE A 501 -17.11 -4.14 -10.24
C PHE A 501 -18.60 -3.85 -10.41
N GLU A 502 -19.47 -4.70 -9.89
CA GLU A 502 -20.92 -4.45 -9.91
C GLU A 502 -21.27 -3.15 -9.17
N LYS A 503 -20.61 -2.91 -8.03
CA LYS A 503 -20.77 -1.68 -7.26
C LYS A 503 -20.28 -0.45 -8.04
N LEU A 504 -19.12 -0.54 -8.70
CA LEU A 504 -18.56 0.56 -9.49
C LEU A 504 -19.40 0.85 -10.73
N TYR A 505 -19.89 -0.19 -11.40
CA TYR A 505 -20.80 -0.03 -12.54
C TYR A 505 -22.05 0.73 -12.11
N THR A 506 -22.71 0.32 -11.02
CA THR A 506 -23.89 0.99 -10.49
C THR A 506 -23.59 2.45 -10.08
N LYS A 507 -22.42 2.70 -9.47
CA LYS A 507 -22.00 4.05 -9.05
C LYS A 507 -21.79 5.00 -10.22
N HIS A 508 -21.24 4.51 -11.34
CA HIS A 508 -20.82 5.34 -12.47
C HIS A 508 -21.66 5.19 -13.74
N TYR A 509 -22.68 4.34 -13.74
CA TYR A 509 -23.51 4.06 -14.91
C TYR A 509 -24.12 5.32 -15.55
N ASN A 510 -24.60 6.26 -14.72
CA ASN A 510 -25.22 7.51 -15.17
C ASN A 510 -24.22 8.65 -15.43
N VAL A 511 -22.92 8.42 -15.23
CA VAL A 511 -21.90 9.41 -15.51
C VAL A 511 -21.58 9.35 -17.01
N ARG A 512 -21.89 10.42 -17.71
CA ARG A 512 -21.75 10.61 -19.17
C ARG A 512 -20.65 9.77 -19.84
N GLY A 513 -21.04 8.93 -20.77
CA GLY A 513 -20.15 8.28 -21.74
C GLY A 513 -19.22 7.22 -21.11
N ALA A 514 -17.96 7.56 -20.89
CA ALA A 514 -16.90 6.60 -20.58
C ALA A 514 -16.88 6.04 -19.14
N GLY A 515 -17.73 6.48 -18.23
CA GLY A 515 -17.71 6.03 -16.82
C GLY A 515 -18.03 4.55 -16.67
N GLY A 516 -19.25 4.16 -17.06
CA GLY A 516 -19.73 2.78 -16.99
C GLY A 516 -18.96 1.85 -17.93
N ASP A 517 -18.75 2.28 -19.17
CA ASP A 517 -18.05 1.49 -20.22
C ASP A 517 -16.62 1.13 -19.79
N THR A 518 -15.92 2.04 -19.13
CA THR A 518 -14.56 1.76 -18.62
C THR A 518 -14.57 0.62 -17.60
N PHE A 519 -15.49 0.64 -16.66
CA PHE A 519 -15.55 -0.41 -15.64
C PHE A 519 -16.06 -1.74 -16.22
N THR A 520 -16.92 -1.68 -17.22
CA THR A 520 -17.35 -2.86 -17.99
C THR A 520 -16.17 -3.55 -18.67
N ASN A 521 -15.34 -2.78 -19.38
CA ASN A 521 -14.14 -3.32 -20.04
C ASN A 521 -13.12 -3.86 -19.03
N PHE A 522 -12.96 -3.20 -17.87
CA PHE A 522 -12.09 -3.68 -16.81
C PHE A 522 -12.61 -4.98 -16.19
N HIS A 523 -13.91 -5.09 -15.99
CA HIS A 523 -14.55 -6.30 -15.46
C HIS A 523 -14.39 -7.48 -16.44
N GLU A 524 -14.68 -7.26 -17.74
CA GLU A 524 -14.47 -8.27 -18.76
C GLU A 524 -13.02 -8.80 -18.77
N ASN A 525 -12.04 -7.89 -18.77
CA ASN A 525 -10.63 -8.26 -18.74
C ASN A 525 -10.24 -8.97 -17.44
N PHE A 526 -10.80 -8.54 -16.30
CA PHE A 526 -10.59 -9.21 -15.03
C PHE A 526 -11.14 -10.64 -15.02
N MET A 527 -12.36 -10.85 -15.54
CA MET A 527 -12.95 -12.19 -15.61
C MET A 527 -12.13 -13.14 -16.46
N LYS A 528 -11.57 -12.67 -17.60
CA LYS A 528 -10.64 -13.48 -18.41
C LYS A 528 -9.43 -13.95 -17.59
N GLN A 529 -8.85 -13.09 -16.81
CA GLN A 529 -7.72 -13.43 -15.94
C GLN A 529 -8.16 -14.36 -14.79
N ALA A 530 -9.33 -14.14 -14.20
CA ALA A 530 -9.87 -14.97 -13.13
C ALA A 530 -10.09 -16.42 -13.59
N VAL A 531 -10.62 -16.63 -14.79
CA VAL A 531 -10.75 -17.97 -15.40
C VAL A 531 -9.38 -18.65 -15.46
N ARG A 532 -8.37 -17.94 -15.97
CA ARG A 532 -7.00 -18.46 -16.08
C ARG A 532 -6.42 -18.85 -14.71
N GLU A 533 -6.57 -17.97 -13.71
CA GLU A 533 -6.01 -18.20 -12.38
C GLU A 533 -6.65 -19.41 -11.69
N LEU A 534 -7.98 -19.48 -11.70
CA LEU A 534 -8.71 -20.61 -11.12
C LEU A 534 -8.38 -21.94 -11.84
N TYR A 535 -8.29 -21.90 -13.17
CA TYR A 535 -7.90 -23.09 -13.96
C TYR A 535 -6.50 -23.58 -13.53
N ARG A 536 -5.53 -22.67 -13.37
CA ARG A 536 -4.15 -23.01 -12.97
C ARG A 536 -4.02 -23.48 -11.54
N THR A 537 -4.85 -22.96 -10.63
CA THR A 537 -4.88 -23.45 -9.24
C THR A 537 -5.59 -24.80 -9.11
N GLY A 538 -6.10 -25.36 -10.24
CA GLY A 538 -6.77 -26.64 -10.29
C GLY A 538 -8.26 -26.59 -9.96
N ASP A 539 -8.80 -25.39 -9.65
CA ASP A 539 -10.25 -25.23 -9.46
C ASP A 539 -10.94 -25.00 -10.82
N VAL A 540 -10.92 -26.06 -11.64
CA VAL A 540 -11.50 -26.05 -12.99
C VAL A 540 -13.00 -25.77 -12.96
N ALA A 541 -13.70 -26.23 -11.92
CA ALA A 541 -15.14 -26.02 -11.78
C ALA A 541 -15.47 -24.53 -11.59
N ALA A 542 -14.78 -23.86 -10.66
CA ALA A 542 -14.94 -22.42 -10.48
C ALA A 542 -14.48 -21.62 -11.71
N ALA A 543 -13.42 -22.06 -12.39
CA ALA A 543 -12.96 -21.44 -13.63
C ALA A 543 -14.04 -21.52 -14.73
N GLN A 544 -14.71 -22.66 -14.88
CA GLN A 544 -15.80 -22.81 -15.84
C GLN A 544 -17.01 -21.94 -15.48
N GLU A 545 -17.36 -21.83 -14.19
CA GLU A 545 -18.45 -20.96 -13.72
C GLU A 545 -18.21 -19.49 -14.11
N ILE A 546 -16.97 -19.02 -13.94
CA ILE A 546 -16.58 -17.64 -14.33
C ILE A 546 -16.58 -17.49 -15.87
N LEU A 547 -16.13 -18.50 -16.63
CA LEU A 547 -16.18 -18.48 -18.09
C LEU A 547 -17.62 -18.42 -18.59
N ASP A 548 -18.52 -19.17 -18.01
CA ASP A 548 -19.95 -19.15 -18.32
C ASP A 548 -20.58 -17.79 -18.00
N LYS A 549 -20.20 -17.19 -16.86
CA LYS A 549 -20.60 -15.81 -16.50
C LYS A 549 -20.08 -14.80 -17.49
N LEU A 550 -18.81 -14.90 -17.88
CA LEU A 550 -18.18 -14.04 -18.89
C LEU A 550 -18.91 -14.12 -20.22
N ASN A 551 -19.26 -15.35 -20.67
CA ASN A 551 -20.03 -15.53 -21.90
C ASN A 551 -21.43 -14.93 -21.82
N ARG A 552 -22.14 -15.09 -20.69
CA ARG A 552 -23.46 -14.46 -20.49
C ARG A 552 -23.43 -12.94 -20.48
N LEU A 553 -22.40 -12.33 -19.88
CA LEU A 553 -22.34 -10.87 -19.74
C LEU A 553 -21.76 -10.17 -20.99
N TYR A 554 -20.76 -10.75 -21.61
CA TYR A 554 -19.96 -10.10 -22.65
C TYR A 554 -19.88 -10.88 -23.97
N GLY A 555 -20.36 -12.11 -23.99
CA GLY A 555 -20.40 -12.97 -25.18
C GLY A 555 -21.79 -13.07 -25.77
N GLU A 556 -22.32 -14.28 -25.78
CA GLU A 556 -23.60 -14.62 -26.40
C GLU A 556 -24.76 -13.82 -25.78
N GLY A 557 -25.49 -13.09 -26.61
CA GLY A 557 -26.61 -12.24 -26.18
C GLY A 557 -26.23 -10.80 -25.81
N SER A 558 -24.96 -10.44 -25.78
CA SER A 558 -24.54 -9.05 -25.62
C SER A 558 -24.61 -8.30 -26.95
N PHE A 559 -24.70 -6.95 -26.90
CA PHE A 559 -24.73 -6.10 -28.10
C PHE A 559 -23.47 -6.24 -28.97
N ASN A 560 -22.33 -6.59 -28.36
CA ASN A 560 -21.04 -6.83 -28.99
C ASN A 560 -20.59 -8.28 -28.72
N ALA A 561 -21.33 -9.28 -29.20
CA ALA A 561 -21.03 -10.67 -28.98
C ALA A 561 -19.58 -11.04 -29.34
N ASN A 562 -18.83 -11.53 -28.39
CA ASN A 562 -17.47 -12.01 -28.58
C ASN A 562 -17.46 -13.52 -28.67
N VAL A 563 -17.25 -14.04 -29.89
CA VAL A 563 -17.29 -15.50 -30.17
C VAL A 563 -16.20 -16.27 -29.41
N THR A 564 -15.14 -15.59 -28.95
CA THR A 564 -14.01 -16.24 -28.23
C THR A 564 -14.38 -16.80 -26.87
N TYR A 565 -15.53 -16.41 -26.30
CA TYR A 565 -15.97 -16.93 -25.00
C TYR A 565 -16.73 -18.24 -25.08
N ASN A 566 -17.16 -18.63 -26.26
CA ASN A 566 -17.83 -19.91 -26.51
C ASN A 566 -16.83 -20.93 -27.07
N MET A 567 -15.79 -21.25 -26.29
CA MET A 567 -14.76 -22.22 -26.64
C MET A 567 -14.39 -23.10 -25.43
N PRO A 568 -13.75 -24.25 -25.64
CA PRO A 568 -13.22 -25.07 -24.54
C PRO A 568 -12.29 -24.29 -23.64
N ILE A 569 -12.41 -24.48 -22.33
CA ILE A 569 -11.69 -23.71 -21.30
C ILE A 569 -10.17 -23.77 -21.45
N ASP A 570 -9.61 -24.90 -21.88
CA ASP A 570 -8.17 -25.06 -22.11
C ASP A 570 -7.65 -24.17 -23.24
N GLN A 571 -8.42 -24.04 -24.31
CA GLN A 571 -8.11 -23.15 -25.43
C GLN A 571 -8.23 -21.68 -25.02
N PHE A 572 -9.29 -21.36 -24.27
CA PHE A 572 -9.50 -20.01 -23.75
C PHE A 572 -8.35 -19.58 -22.83
N VAL A 573 -8.00 -20.40 -21.84
CA VAL A 573 -6.90 -20.12 -20.89
C VAL A 573 -5.57 -19.93 -21.61
N ARG A 574 -5.29 -20.75 -22.63
CA ARG A 574 -4.07 -20.62 -23.42
C ARG A 574 -4.02 -19.28 -24.15
N GLY A 575 -5.11 -18.87 -24.79
CA GLY A 575 -5.20 -17.58 -25.50
C GLY A 575 -5.02 -16.37 -24.56
N VAL A 576 -5.69 -16.38 -23.41
CA VAL A 576 -5.57 -15.31 -22.40
C VAL A 576 -4.15 -15.22 -21.84
N THR A 577 -3.53 -16.36 -21.58
CA THR A 577 -2.16 -16.45 -21.03
C THR A 577 -1.14 -15.76 -21.94
N TYR A 578 -1.12 -16.12 -23.21
CA TYR A 578 -0.16 -15.54 -24.14
C TYR A 578 -0.44 -14.05 -24.40
N GLY A 579 -1.71 -13.65 -24.47
CA GLY A 579 -2.08 -12.25 -24.61
C GLY A 579 -1.60 -11.37 -23.44
N GLU A 580 -1.61 -11.89 -22.22
CA GLU A 580 -1.11 -11.13 -21.08
C GLU A 580 0.41 -11.00 -21.08
N TYR A 581 1.14 -12.04 -21.47
CA TYR A 581 2.60 -11.95 -21.55
C TYR A 581 3.07 -10.94 -22.59
N GLU A 582 2.30 -10.73 -23.67
CA GLU A 582 2.57 -9.67 -24.64
C GLU A 582 2.42 -8.25 -24.06
N MET A 583 1.63 -8.11 -23.01
CA MET A 583 1.40 -6.84 -22.31
C MET A 583 2.32 -6.66 -21.10
N GLN A 584 2.53 -7.73 -20.34
CA GLN A 584 3.25 -7.72 -19.07
C GLN A 584 4.07 -9.02 -18.92
N PRO A 585 5.25 -9.13 -19.51
CA PRO A 585 6.06 -10.35 -19.47
C PRO A 585 6.45 -10.78 -18.05
N GLU A 586 6.55 -9.85 -17.12
CA GLU A 586 6.84 -10.12 -15.70
C GLU A 586 5.81 -11.04 -15.01
N VAL A 587 4.59 -11.09 -15.52
CA VAL A 587 3.55 -12.00 -15.01
C VAL A 587 3.95 -13.46 -15.20
N ALA A 588 4.72 -13.76 -16.25
CA ALA A 588 5.25 -15.09 -16.54
C ALA A 588 6.03 -15.68 -15.34
N ARG A 589 6.81 -14.85 -14.64
CA ARG A 589 7.54 -15.28 -13.44
C ARG A 589 6.59 -15.73 -12.34
N SER A 590 5.59 -14.90 -12.01
CA SER A 590 4.59 -15.22 -10.98
C SER A 590 3.86 -16.52 -11.29
N ASP A 591 3.51 -16.71 -12.57
CA ASP A 591 2.84 -17.91 -13.04
C ASP A 591 3.70 -19.16 -12.88
N VAL A 592 4.96 -19.12 -13.35
CA VAL A 592 5.91 -20.23 -13.21
C VAL A 592 6.11 -20.59 -11.74
N TYR A 593 6.31 -19.59 -10.88
CA TYR A 593 6.51 -19.83 -9.46
C TYR A 593 5.29 -20.47 -8.79
N SER A 594 4.08 -20.00 -9.11
CA SER A 594 2.85 -20.58 -8.56
C SER A 594 2.65 -22.04 -8.99
N VAL A 595 2.88 -22.32 -10.28
CA VAL A 595 2.73 -23.68 -10.83
C VAL A 595 3.79 -24.62 -10.25
N LEU A 596 5.05 -24.18 -10.13
CA LEU A 596 6.12 -24.99 -9.54
C LEU A 596 5.91 -25.22 -8.04
N GLU A 597 5.46 -24.22 -7.28
CA GLU A 597 5.17 -24.39 -5.85
C GLU A 597 4.10 -25.44 -5.66
N ARG A 598 3.02 -25.41 -6.44
CA ARG A 598 2.00 -26.45 -6.45
C ARG A 598 2.57 -27.81 -6.83
N GLY A 599 3.39 -27.88 -7.90
CA GLY A 599 4.06 -29.09 -8.35
C GLY A 599 4.90 -29.75 -7.25
N PHE A 600 5.70 -28.96 -6.53
CA PHE A 600 6.53 -29.47 -5.43
C PHE A 600 5.72 -29.86 -4.19
N ARG A 601 4.69 -29.09 -3.83
CA ARG A 601 3.87 -29.39 -2.65
C ARG A 601 2.90 -30.54 -2.90
N GLU A 602 2.02 -30.42 -3.88
CA GLU A 602 1.02 -31.44 -4.16
C GLU A 602 1.64 -32.66 -4.83
N GLY A 603 2.49 -32.46 -5.83
CA GLY A 603 3.10 -33.55 -6.57
C GLY A 603 3.96 -34.47 -5.71
N LEU A 604 4.80 -33.91 -4.81
CA LEU A 604 5.71 -34.69 -3.99
C LEU A 604 5.12 -35.16 -2.66
N LEU A 605 4.23 -34.37 -2.01
CA LEU A 605 3.60 -34.81 -0.75
C LEU A 605 2.47 -35.81 -0.98
N LEU A 606 1.66 -35.61 -2.02
CA LEU A 606 0.48 -36.44 -2.31
C LEU A 606 0.77 -37.55 -3.29
N ASP A 607 2.02 -37.75 -3.71
CA ASP A 607 2.46 -38.74 -4.69
C ASP A 607 1.76 -38.63 -6.07
N ASP A 608 1.45 -37.38 -6.48
CA ASP A 608 0.89 -37.10 -7.81
C ASP A 608 2.01 -36.65 -8.77
N GLU A 609 2.74 -37.62 -9.31
CA GLU A 609 3.87 -37.36 -10.22
C GLU A 609 3.45 -36.54 -11.45
N LYS A 610 2.19 -36.65 -11.91
CA LYS A 610 1.70 -35.89 -13.06
C LYS A 610 1.68 -34.38 -12.79
N VAL A 611 1.26 -33.99 -11.60
CA VAL A 611 1.24 -32.53 -11.21
C VAL A 611 2.64 -31.96 -11.22
N LEU A 612 3.65 -32.71 -10.74
CA LEU A 612 5.04 -32.27 -10.79
C LEU A 612 5.57 -32.22 -12.22
N GLU A 613 5.33 -33.27 -13.01
CA GLU A 613 5.80 -33.34 -14.40
C GLU A 613 5.20 -32.19 -15.25
N GLU A 614 3.91 -31.94 -15.13
CA GLU A 614 3.22 -30.83 -15.81
C GLU A 614 3.77 -29.47 -15.39
N ALA A 615 4.06 -29.28 -14.09
CA ALA A 615 4.63 -28.05 -13.58
C ALA A 615 6.04 -27.78 -14.13
N LEU A 616 6.90 -28.80 -14.15
CA LEU A 616 8.27 -28.71 -14.72
C LEU A 616 8.22 -28.49 -16.23
N LYS A 617 7.32 -29.16 -16.95
CA LYS A 617 7.11 -28.98 -18.38
C LYS A 617 6.63 -27.57 -18.70
N TYR A 618 5.69 -27.05 -17.90
CA TYR A 618 5.20 -25.69 -18.04
C TYR A 618 6.31 -24.65 -17.86
N ALA A 619 7.10 -24.75 -16.78
CA ALA A 619 8.19 -23.84 -16.49
C ALA A 619 9.24 -23.81 -17.62
N ARG A 620 9.68 -25.00 -18.07
CA ARG A 620 10.64 -25.13 -19.18
C ARG A 620 10.08 -24.61 -20.51
N GLY A 621 8.84 -24.92 -20.81
CA GLY A 621 8.17 -24.48 -22.04
C GLY A 621 7.98 -22.97 -22.10
N LEU A 622 7.71 -22.33 -20.96
CA LEU A 622 7.56 -20.88 -20.91
C LEU A 622 8.92 -20.17 -21.05
N THR A 623 9.96 -20.67 -20.41
CA THR A 623 11.33 -20.16 -20.60
C THR A 623 11.76 -20.24 -22.08
N GLN A 624 11.48 -21.37 -22.73
CA GLN A 624 11.76 -21.56 -24.16
C GLN A 624 10.96 -20.61 -25.04
N TYR A 625 9.67 -20.37 -24.74
CA TYR A 625 8.84 -19.42 -25.45
C TYR A 625 9.44 -17.99 -25.46
N PHE A 626 9.87 -17.50 -24.31
CA PHE A 626 10.52 -16.19 -24.22
C PHE A 626 11.87 -16.13 -24.91
N ARG A 627 12.62 -17.23 -24.91
CA ARG A 627 13.98 -17.27 -25.49
C ARG A 627 13.97 -17.38 -27.00
N GLU A 628 13.08 -18.20 -27.56
CA GLU A 628 13.14 -18.56 -28.99
C GLU A 628 12.06 -17.88 -29.82
N ALA A 629 10.80 -17.89 -29.36
CA ALA A 629 9.69 -17.51 -30.20
C ALA A 629 9.48 -15.99 -30.28
N ARG A 630 9.77 -15.25 -29.22
CA ARG A 630 9.36 -13.84 -29.09
C ARG A 630 10.46 -12.94 -28.51
N TYR A 631 11.69 -13.39 -28.38
CA TYR A 631 12.76 -12.62 -27.72
C TYR A 631 12.94 -11.23 -28.32
N ASN A 632 13.11 -11.16 -29.63
CA ASN A 632 13.33 -9.87 -30.30
C ASN A 632 12.13 -8.92 -30.19
N ASP A 633 10.90 -9.44 -30.25
CA ASP A 633 9.67 -8.64 -30.10
C ASP A 633 9.61 -8.02 -28.70
N PHE A 634 9.93 -8.80 -27.66
CA PHE A 634 9.93 -8.35 -26.29
C PHE A 634 11.09 -7.39 -26.00
N VAL A 635 12.29 -7.65 -26.53
CA VAL A 635 13.44 -6.73 -26.43
C VAL A 635 13.12 -5.37 -27.05
N ASN A 636 12.52 -5.36 -28.22
CA ASN A 636 12.09 -4.11 -28.88
C ASN A 636 11.05 -3.34 -28.08
N LYS A 637 10.17 -4.03 -27.37
CA LYS A 637 9.06 -3.43 -26.62
C LYS A 637 9.45 -3.02 -25.19
N PHE A 638 10.27 -3.83 -24.50
CA PHE A 638 10.53 -3.68 -23.06
C PHE A 638 12.01 -3.39 -22.73
N GLY A 639 12.91 -3.53 -23.69
CA GLY A 639 14.36 -3.35 -23.53
C GLY A 639 15.11 -4.65 -23.22
N GLU A 640 16.35 -4.72 -23.71
CA GLU A 640 17.21 -5.91 -23.59
C GLU A 640 17.53 -6.28 -22.14
N GLY A 641 17.85 -5.29 -21.31
CA GLY A 641 18.18 -5.53 -19.89
C GLY A 641 17.07 -6.26 -19.13
N ARG A 642 15.82 -5.78 -19.26
CA ARG A 642 14.67 -6.40 -18.59
C ARG A 642 14.39 -7.80 -19.07
N MET A 643 14.53 -8.04 -20.37
CA MET A 643 14.32 -9.39 -20.92
C MET A 643 15.41 -10.35 -20.49
N LYS A 644 16.66 -9.88 -20.38
CA LYS A 644 17.77 -10.66 -19.86
C LYS A 644 17.57 -11.03 -18.39
N ASP A 645 17.10 -10.09 -17.58
CA ASP A 645 16.79 -10.33 -16.17
C ASP A 645 15.62 -11.31 -16.00
N LEU A 646 14.54 -11.14 -16.76
CA LEU A 646 13.39 -12.06 -16.74
C LEU A 646 13.81 -13.49 -17.15
N LEU A 647 14.57 -13.63 -18.22
CA LEU A 647 15.07 -14.94 -18.65
C LEU A 647 15.97 -15.57 -17.61
N GLY A 648 16.86 -14.80 -16.97
CA GLY A 648 17.70 -15.29 -15.88
C GLY A 648 16.87 -15.80 -14.69
N GLU A 649 15.82 -15.10 -14.34
CA GLU A 649 14.89 -15.52 -13.27
C GLU A 649 14.05 -16.75 -13.66
N LEU A 650 13.63 -16.86 -14.91
CA LEU A 650 12.89 -18.04 -15.41
C LEU A 650 13.79 -19.27 -15.49
N ASP A 651 15.03 -19.14 -15.92
CA ASP A 651 16.04 -20.22 -15.96
C ASP A 651 16.32 -20.78 -14.56
N GLU A 652 16.40 -19.90 -13.58
CA GLU A 652 16.66 -20.25 -12.18
C GLU A 652 15.37 -20.62 -11.39
N SER A 653 14.20 -20.53 -12.01
CA SER A 653 12.90 -20.66 -11.32
C SER A 653 12.71 -21.99 -10.62
N ILE A 654 13.07 -23.11 -11.27
CA ILE A 654 12.88 -24.44 -10.72
C ILE A 654 13.65 -24.66 -9.42
N PRO A 655 14.99 -24.46 -9.37
CA PRO A 655 15.73 -24.62 -8.12
C PRO A 655 15.40 -23.52 -7.11
N ALA A 656 15.07 -22.31 -7.54
CA ALA A 656 14.69 -21.21 -6.65
C ALA A 656 13.39 -21.53 -5.91
N VAL A 657 12.36 -22.00 -6.60
CA VAL A 657 11.07 -22.36 -5.97
C VAL A 657 11.24 -23.57 -5.06
N LEU A 658 11.96 -24.60 -5.48
CA LEU A 658 12.23 -25.75 -4.60
C LEU A 658 12.95 -25.28 -3.31
N THR A 659 13.98 -24.45 -3.42
CA THR A 659 14.67 -23.88 -2.26
C THR A 659 13.71 -23.14 -1.32
N LYS A 660 12.82 -22.32 -1.87
CA LYS A 660 11.81 -21.58 -1.06
C LYS A 660 10.83 -22.49 -0.37
N VAL A 661 10.33 -23.50 -1.05
CA VAL A 661 9.40 -24.51 -0.45
C VAL A 661 10.10 -25.23 0.70
N LEU A 662 11.36 -25.61 0.53
CA LEU A 662 12.14 -26.30 1.57
C LEU A 662 12.48 -25.43 2.77
N LEU A 663 12.61 -24.13 2.58
CA LEU A 663 12.94 -23.17 3.64
C LEU A 663 11.70 -22.47 4.23
N ASP A 664 10.51 -22.77 3.76
CA ASP A 664 9.27 -22.20 4.27
C ASP A 664 8.91 -22.76 5.65
N THR A 665 9.26 -22.01 6.70
CA THR A 665 9.01 -22.38 8.09
C THR A 665 7.52 -22.38 8.50
N SER A 666 6.63 -21.89 7.65
CA SER A 666 5.18 -22.00 7.87
C SER A 666 4.67 -23.43 7.64
N GLN A 667 5.46 -24.27 6.95
CA GLN A 667 5.18 -25.67 6.70
C GLN A 667 5.87 -26.57 7.71
N PRO A 668 5.27 -27.69 8.09
CA PRO A 668 5.90 -28.67 8.96
C PRO A 668 7.26 -29.12 8.41
N LEU A 669 8.26 -29.22 9.31
CA LEU A 669 9.60 -29.66 8.91
C LEU A 669 9.59 -31.03 8.23
N LEU A 670 8.75 -31.94 8.72
CA LEU A 670 8.65 -33.29 8.17
C LEU A 670 8.20 -33.27 6.69
N ASP A 671 7.21 -32.45 6.37
CA ASP A 671 6.71 -32.32 5.00
C ASP A 671 7.80 -31.79 4.07
N ARG A 672 8.57 -30.79 4.51
CA ARG A 672 9.70 -30.23 3.75
C ARG A 672 10.81 -31.26 3.54
N LEU A 673 11.09 -32.09 4.52
CA LEU A 673 12.07 -33.20 4.39
C LEU A 673 11.55 -34.28 3.44
N ILE A 674 10.23 -34.58 3.43
CA ILE A 674 9.61 -35.49 2.47
C ILE A 674 9.72 -34.93 1.05
N ILE A 675 9.40 -33.63 0.87
CA ILE A 675 9.54 -32.94 -0.43
C ILE A 675 11.00 -33.04 -0.90
N PHE A 676 11.97 -32.73 -0.05
CA PHE A 676 13.40 -32.85 -0.41
C PHE A 676 13.73 -34.27 -0.87
N ARG A 677 13.34 -35.28 -0.09
CA ARG A 677 13.67 -36.67 -0.37
C ARG A 677 13.09 -37.19 -1.68
N LYS A 678 11.85 -36.76 -2.02
CA LYS A 678 11.15 -37.17 -3.23
C LYS A 678 11.48 -36.32 -4.45
N ALA A 679 12.08 -35.15 -4.27
CA ALA A 679 12.48 -34.30 -5.39
C ALA A 679 13.48 -35.02 -6.32
N PRO A 680 13.47 -34.72 -7.63
CA PRO A 680 14.44 -35.26 -8.61
C PRO A 680 15.88 -35.05 -8.14
N GLU A 681 16.73 -36.05 -8.40
CA GLU A 681 18.09 -36.10 -7.85
C GLU A 681 18.98 -34.94 -8.31
N ASP A 682 18.85 -34.54 -9.56
CA ASP A 682 19.51 -33.41 -10.15
C ASP A 682 19.13 -32.08 -9.45
N LEU A 683 17.83 -31.91 -9.17
CA LEU A 683 17.37 -30.73 -8.45
C LEU A 683 17.81 -30.73 -6.98
N ARG A 684 17.79 -31.91 -6.33
CA ARG A 684 18.34 -32.04 -4.95
C ARG A 684 19.79 -31.61 -4.89
N ALA A 685 20.61 -32.06 -5.84
CA ALA A 685 22.02 -31.68 -5.91
C ALA A 685 22.24 -30.15 -6.06
N ILE A 686 21.40 -29.50 -6.87
CA ILE A 686 21.49 -28.04 -7.08
C ILE A 686 21.16 -27.25 -5.80
N VAL A 687 20.17 -27.68 -5.02
CA VAL A 687 19.69 -26.92 -3.85
C VAL A 687 20.30 -27.35 -2.52
N TYR A 688 20.96 -28.52 -2.45
CA TYR A 688 21.40 -29.16 -1.22
C TYR A 688 22.23 -28.26 -0.31
N ASP A 689 23.29 -27.65 -0.81
CA ASP A 689 24.19 -26.83 -0.02
C ASP A 689 23.51 -25.54 0.50
N ARG A 690 22.43 -25.10 -0.15
CA ARG A 690 21.63 -23.93 0.28
C ARG A 690 20.65 -24.30 1.40
N VAL A 691 20.05 -25.49 1.34
CA VAL A 691 18.94 -25.85 2.24
C VAL A 691 19.36 -26.70 3.42
N ARG A 692 20.36 -27.56 3.26
CA ARG A 692 20.82 -28.51 4.31
C ARG A 692 21.09 -27.83 5.65
N PRO A 693 21.89 -26.76 5.73
CA PRO A 693 22.25 -26.20 7.03
C PRO A 693 21.04 -25.70 7.82
N ALA A 694 20.06 -25.12 7.13
CA ALA A 694 18.83 -24.61 7.77
C ALA A 694 17.93 -25.77 8.22
N LEU A 695 17.72 -26.76 7.36
CA LEU A 695 16.91 -27.94 7.68
C LEU A 695 17.51 -28.78 8.82
N GLU A 696 18.82 -28.97 8.81
CA GLU A 696 19.55 -29.73 9.84
C GLU A 696 19.48 -29.04 11.20
N MET A 697 19.67 -27.72 11.24
CA MET A 697 19.55 -26.94 12.47
C MET A 697 18.12 -27.00 13.03
N GLU A 698 17.11 -26.88 12.18
CA GLU A 698 15.71 -26.97 12.60
C GLU A 698 15.34 -28.38 13.06
N PHE A 699 15.88 -29.41 12.39
CA PHE A 699 15.73 -30.78 12.82
C PHE A 699 16.27 -31.00 14.23
N GLN A 700 17.48 -30.53 14.51
CA GLN A 700 18.11 -30.67 15.84
C GLN A 700 17.32 -29.97 16.97
N ARG A 701 16.60 -28.89 16.66
CA ARG A 701 15.74 -28.17 17.61
C ARG A 701 14.32 -28.74 17.72
N SER A 702 13.94 -29.61 16.82
CA SER A 702 12.62 -30.21 16.75
C SER A 702 12.49 -31.44 17.63
N ARG A 703 11.25 -31.86 17.94
CA ARG A 703 10.96 -33.15 18.58
C ARG A 703 11.40 -34.36 17.74
N LEU A 704 11.65 -34.18 16.43
CA LEU A 704 12.14 -35.22 15.54
C LEU A 704 13.57 -35.67 15.92
N ALA A 705 14.40 -34.79 16.44
CA ALA A 705 15.73 -35.14 16.94
C ALA A 705 15.69 -36.04 18.18
N SER A 706 14.61 -36.01 18.95
CA SER A 706 14.39 -36.87 20.12
C SER A 706 13.85 -38.26 19.74
N SER A 707 13.47 -38.46 18.46
CA SER A 707 13.06 -39.74 17.91
C SER A 707 14.27 -40.50 17.34
N ASN A 708 14.12 -41.78 17.04
CA ASN A 708 15.19 -42.59 16.42
C ASN A 708 15.48 -42.19 14.94
N LEU A 709 15.07 -40.99 14.53
CA LEU A 709 15.31 -40.47 13.18
C LEU A 709 16.68 -39.79 13.08
N VAL A 710 17.38 -40.06 12.00
CA VAL A 710 18.67 -39.45 11.69
C VAL A 710 18.49 -38.51 10.50
N PHE A 711 18.94 -37.27 10.62
CA PHE A 711 18.80 -36.25 9.57
C PHE A 711 19.34 -36.70 8.21
N ALA A 712 20.52 -37.34 8.20
CA ALA A 712 21.13 -37.85 6.98
C ALA A 712 20.27 -38.90 6.23
N ASN A 713 19.37 -39.59 6.92
CA ASN A 713 18.44 -40.53 6.27
C ASN A 713 17.20 -39.82 5.69
N LEU A 714 16.86 -38.67 6.25
CA LEU A 714 15.73 -37.84 5.79
C LEU A 714 16.12 -36.91 4.65
N ALA A 715 17.33 -36.36 4.72
CA ALA A 715 17.92 -35.51 3.71
C ALA A 715 19.33 -36.00 3.32
N PRO A 716 19.44 -37.12 2.59
CA PRO A 716 20.74 -37.67 2.19
C PRO A 716 21.45 -36.74 1.19
N GLU A 717 22.76 -36.76 1.22
CA GLU A 717 23.58 -36.07 0.23
C GLU A 717 23.35 -36.67 -1.15
N PRO A 718 22.93 -35.85 -2.16
CA PRO A 718 22.62 -36.37 -3.50
C PRO A 718 23.86 -36.87 -4.24
N ALA A 719 23.69 -37.87 -5.09
CA ALA A 719 24.73 -38.30 -6.01
C ALA A 719 25.07 -37.17 -7.01
N GLY A 720 26.33 -37.04 -7.42
CA GLY A 720 26.76 -36.01 -8.39
C GLY A 720 26.90 -34.58 -7.83
N ILE A 721 26.74 -34.37 -6.53
CA ILE A 721 26.85 -33.04 -5.91
C ILE A 721 28.20 -32.34 -6.14
N GLU A 722 29.29 -33.09 -6.22
CA GLU A 722 30.62 -32.53 -6.48
C GLU A 722 30.73 -31.90 -7.88
N GLU A 723 30.04 -32.45 -8.87
CA GLU A 723 29.97 -31.87 -10.22
C GLU A 723 29.17 -30.56 -10.20
N VAL A 724 28.08 -30.54 -9.45
CA VAL A 724 27.27 -29.33 -9.27
C VAL A 724 28.08 -28.25 -8.54
N ARG A 725 28.80 -28.57 -7.46
CA ARG A 725 29.70 -27.65 -6.75
C ARG A 725 30.75 -27.03 -7.67
N LYS A 726 31.40 -27.85 -8.53
CA LYS A 726 32.36 -27.36 -9.52
C LYS A 726 31.72 -26.44 -10.55
N ALA A 727 30.52 -26.79 -11.04
CA ALA A 727 29.80 -25.97 -12.01
C ALA A 727 29.35 -24.63 -11.40
N GLN A 728 28.83 -24.64 -10.16
CA GLN A 728 28.45 -23.43 -9.45
C GLN A 728 29.66 -22.52 -9.15
N ALA A 729 30.79 -23.07 -8.73
CA ALA A 729 31.99 -22.32 -8.51
C ALA A 729 32.52 -21.67 -9.81
N ALA A 730 32.48 -22.41 -10.94
CA ALA A 730 32.87 -21.88 -12.25
C ALA A 730 31.91 -20.76 -12.74
N ALA A 731 30.61 -20.92 -12.49
CA ALA A 731 29.60 -19.88 -12.80
C ALA A 731 29.77 -18.63 -11.94
N ALA A 732 30.04 -18.79 -10.64
CA ALA A 732 30.33 -17.68 -9.73
C ALA A 732 31.60 -16.91 -10.15
N LYS A 733 32.63 -17.62 -10.56
CA LYS A 733 33.86 -16.99 -11.05
C LYS A 733 33.62 -16.17 -12.32
N ARG A 734 32.87 -16.71 -13.29
CA ARG A 734 32.49 -15.95 -14.50
C ARG A 734 31.68 -14.70 -14.19
N LYS A 735 30.68 -14.80 -13.33
CA LYS A 735 29.89 -13.62 -12.90
C LYS A 735 30.75 -12.56 -12.20
N ALA A 736 31.75 -12.97 -11.42
CA ALA A 736 32.71 -12.05 -10.80
C ALA A 736 33.61 -11.34 -11.83
N GLU A 737 34.09 -12.07 -12.81
CA GLU A 737 34.91 -11.54 -13.92
C GLU A 737 34.11 -10.56 -14.79
N GLU A 738 32.88 -10.91 -15.16
CA GLU A 738 31.93 -10.03 -15.90
C GLU A 738 31.62 -8.73 -15.13
N ARG A 739 31.47 -8.84 -13.81
CA ARG A 739 31.21 -7.67 -12.94
C ARG A 739 32.45 -6.76 -12.83
N GLU A 740 33.63 -7.34 -12.77
CA GLU A 740 34.89 -6.57 -12.79
C GLU A 740 35.10 -5.87 -14.14
N GLU A 741 34.81 -6.53 -15.25
CA GLU A 741 34.86 -5.93 -16.57
C GLU A 741 33.87 -4.80 -16.75
N ALA A 742 32.64 -4.99 -16.29
CA ALA A 742 31.60 -3.95 -16.30
C ALA A 742 32.01 -2.73 -15.45
N ASN A 743 32.56 -2.96 -14.26
CA ASN A 743 33.07 -1.89 -13.40
C ASN A 743 34.26 -1.14 -14.01
N ARG A 744 35.16 -1.86 -14.70
CA ARG A 744 36.29 -1.23 -15.44
C ARG A 744 35.81 -0.39 -16.62
N ALA A 745 34.86 -0.91 -17.41
CA ALA A 745 34.27 -0.18 -18.53
C ALA A 745 33.51 1.06 -18.08
N GLU A 746 32.90 1.02 -16.91
CA GLU A 746 32.24 2.17 -16.30
C GLU A 746 33.24 3.21 -15.77
N ALA A 747 34.36 2.76 -15.19
CA ALA A 747 35.41 3.64 -14.73
C ALA A 747 36.15 4.34 -15.90
N GLU A 748 36.27 3.68 -17.05
CA GLU A 748 36.85 4.26 -18.27
C GLU A 748 35.93 5.25 -18.99
N ARG A 749 34.60 5.19 -18.72
CA ARG A 749 33.60 6.15 -19.26
C ARG A 749 33.43 7.41 -18.40
N LYS A 750 33.92 7.39 -17.18
CA LYS A 750 33.99 8.55 -16.26
C LYS A 750 35.33 9.28 -16.37
#